data_258e6274cd8b6bc738902f5d24a33298
#
_entry.id   258e6274cd8b6bc738902f5d24a33298
#
_cell.length_a   1.000
_cell.length_b   1.000
_cell.length_c   1.000
_cell.angle_alpha   90.00
_cell.angle_beta   90.00
_cell.angle_gamma   90.00
#
_symmetry.space_group_name_H-M   'P 1'
#
loop_
_entity.id
_entity.type
_entity.pdbx_description
1 polymer ?
#
loop_
_entity_poly.entity_id
_entity_poly.type
_entity_poly.pdbx_seq_one_letter_code
_entity_poly.pdbx_strand_id
1 'polypeptide(L)'
;MRHFLARGNIAILLALQLFSPSVGLGQEGVRQRRSQPPAEAAKPTSSPAEQWKPPSQKVVSFERLSPSDSQPEPLIRVALATDVRSAIISTTGHLMNASDVALTPLDIARVRLEPRLLSPLSSSSAALANGEPSFRLQIGGLASRTEAEEKAKDVSEIIGEAPQVGYDSETKLWTLLTISGRPRIEADELRARLEDAGFDVAVVLIARQTPPATSSPTLAKSQGSQAQTRSSTTNVTSTVRPLARFSTPSREVVAFAASAGRLFSSSAPVTLASDDMQAPVRFNDRPYRGRIEVFANTRGALTVVNVLGLEDYVKGVVPNELSAGGFPQLEAHKAQAIAARTYALRNRGQFSSQGYDLLPTTRSQVYRGLTSENVLSSRAVDETRGMIATFEGEPINALYTSTCGGRTEDSENIFNDAVGYLKGRECAAEGRAALAPFIIKTTREPAEFKEEQNLTAARDVALLSLHNFGSLRPKVSDSWASDESSVSEVRSWLASVARLTHQVAPTVTEEVNRPPAFATGLSTAVFGESRGSTLLNDADVDYLLAVRDAGEVPATNRADVAFLIRDGFLAVLPDATLRPREPLSRARALHSIARILEARGLLQLQKGAARPTADNNLILRSAKGKDVPVKISEDVFLFRQIGENLYPVRSVALVGGEPVVFHVSASGEVDYLEVRPAPNGAAAERFSPFTNWTAELSLGQVQTRLRRYAGGIGSLTDLRVVSRGRSKRAIDLELVGSNGTSHVRGGRIRSALGLREQLFVIERNYNDDGRVTGFTFLGRGWGHGVGLCQVGAYGLARQGFSHEQILKAYYSGIELTKLY
;
A
#
# COMPACT_ATOMS: atom_id res chain seq x y z
N MET A 1 31.00 -45.45 -30.10
CA MET A 1 31.13 -46.62 -29.21
C MET A 1 29.98 -46.60 -28.26
N ARG A 2 28.97 -47.34 -28.56
CA ARG A 2 28.46 -48.62 -27.98
C ARG A 2 27.95 -48.37 -26.56
N HIS A 3 26.64 -48.41 -26.39
CA HIS A 3 25.67 -49.47 -26.08
C HIS A 3 25.41 -49.54 -24.56
N PHE A 4 24.23 -49.78 -23.94
CA PHE A 4 22.98 -50.47 -24.21
C PHE A 4 21.96 -50.06 -23.13
N LEU A 5 20.66 -49.80 -23.43
CA LEU A 5 19.44 -50.60 -23.22
C LEU A 5 19.28 -51.22 -21.80
N ALA A 6 18.16 -51.22 -21.13
CA ALA A 6 16.78 -51.55 -21.48
C ALA A 6 15.81 -51.31 -20.27
N ARG A 7 14.59 -50.87 -20.52
CA ARG A 7 13.27 -51.53 -20.37
C ARG A 7 12.77 -51.94 -18.99
N GLY A 8 11.56 -51.52 -18.70
CA GLY A 8 10.64 -52.15 -17.74
C GLY A 8 9.30 -51.39 -17.62
N ASN A 9 8.36 -51.75 -18.53
CA ASN A 9 6.93 -51.43 -18.39
C ASN A 9 6.29 -52.32 -17.31
N ILE A 10 5.32 -51.80 -16.55
CA ILE A 10 4.10 -52.57 -16.16
C ILE A 10 2.94 -51.57 -16.01
N ALA A 11 1.94 -51.77 -16.86
CA ALA A 11 0.61 -51.23 -16.78
C ALA A 11 -0.30 -52.19 -15.99
N ILE A 12 -1.22 -51.74 -15.19
CA ILE A 12 -2.46 -52.43 -14.82
C ILE A 12 -3.62 -51.46 -14.75
N LEU A 13 -4.53 -51.74 -15.49
CA LEU A 13 -5.86 -51.46 -15.93
C LEU A 13 -6.96 -51.59 -14.83
N LEU A 14 -8.01 -50.79 -15.00
CA LEU A 14 -9.45 -50.97 -14.78
C LEU A 14 -10.03 -51.38 -13.41
N ALA A 15 -11.00 -50.58 -12.96
CA ALA A 15 -12.44 -50.97 -12.92
C ALA A 15 -13.38 -49.77 -12.67
N LEU A 16 -14.30 -49.60 -13.62
CA LEU A 16 -15.59 -48.91 -13.45
C LEU A 16 -16.47 -49.67 -12.48
N GLN A 17 -17.29 -48.97 -11.68
CA GLN A 17 -18.69 -49.38 -11.46
C GLN A 17 -19.59 -48.19 -11.12
N LEU A 18 -20.59 -48.02 -11.98
CA LEU A 18 -21.85 -47.30 -11.85
C LEU A 18 -22.74 -47.88 -10.75
N PHE A 19 -23.42 -47.07 -9.99
CA PHE A 19 -24.77 -47.32 -9.44
C PHE A 19 -25.54 -46.04 -9.14
N SER A 20 -26.57 -45.76 -9.89
CA SER A 20 -27.80 -45.12 -9.43
C SER A 20 -28.85 -46.21 -9.28
N PRO A 21 -29.82 -46.08 -8.35
CA PRO A 21 -31.16 -45.62 -8.76
C PRO A 21 -31.95 -44.82 -7.70
N SER A 22 -32.71 -43.89 -8.13
CA SER A 22 -34.17 -43.76 -8.26
C SER A 22 -35.06 -43.79 -7.01
N VAL A 23 -35.72 -42.63 -6.80
CA VAL A 23 -37.16 -42.38 -6.56
C VAL A 23 -37.82 -42.87 -5.25
N GLY A 24 -38.42 -41.93 -4.54
CA GLY A 24 -39.44 -42.18 -3.52
C GLY A 24 -40.12 -40.86 -3.12
N LEU A 25 -41.29 -40.65 -3.72
CA LEU A 25 -42.29 -39.61 -3.35
C LEU A 25 -42.91 -39.95 -1.99
N GLY A 26 -43.12 -38.94 -1.16
CA GLY A 26 -43.96 -39.04 0.03
C GLY A 26 -44.41 -37.61 0.46
N GLN A 27 -45.63 -37.25 0.07
CA GLN A 27 -46.39 -36.12 0.63
C GLN A 27 -46.88 -36.47 2.02
N GLU A 28 -46.95 -35.45 2.88
CA GLU A 28 -47.96 -35.07 3.89
C GLU A 28 -47.29 -34.17 4.94
N GLY A 29 -47.80 -33.04 5.19
CA GLY A 29 -48.78 -32.59 6.09
C GLY A 29 -48.49 -31.18 6.62
N VAL A 30 -49.25 -30.18 6.17
CA VAL A 30 -49.29 -28.80 6.65
C VAL A 30 -49.75 -28.76 8.08
N ARG A 31 -48.99 -28.15 9.01
CA ARG A 31 -49.54 -27.51 10.20
C ARG A 31 -48.85 -26.19 10.48
N GLN A 32 -49.58 -25.12 10.25
CA GLN A 32 -49.30 -23.76 10.70
C GLN A 32 -49.19 -23.71 12.23
N ARG A 33 -48.07 -23.20 12.73
CA ARG A 33 -48.01 -22.57 14.06
C ARG A 33 -47.52 -21.12 13.91
N ARG A 34 -48.40 -20.20 14.29
CA ARG A 34 -48.11 -18.81 14.56
C ARG A 34 -46.98 -18.73 15.60
N SER A 35 -45.89 -18.07 15.28
CA SER A 35 -44.88 -17.65 16.25
C SER A 35 -45.03 -16.16 16.53
N GLN A 36 -45.12 -15.84 17.82
CA GLN A 36 -45.05 -14.50 18.40
C GLN A 36 -43.63 -13.90 18.14
N PRO A 37 -43.50 -12.55 18.12
CA PRO A 37 -42.23 -11.88 17.94
C PRO A 37 -41.34 -12.06 19.20
N PRO A 38 -40.01 -12.20 19.05
CA PRO A 38 -39.10 -12.30 20.18
C PRO A 38 -38.89 -10.94 20.85
N ALA A 39 -38.81 -11.01 22.18
CA ALA A 39 -38.56 -9.89 23.08
C ALA A 39 -37.18 -9.22 22.76
N GLU A 40 -37.16 -7.90 22.92
CA GLU A 40 -36.01 -7.04 22.92
C GLU A 40 -34.86 -7.58 23.82
N ALA A 41 -33.76 -7.94 23.24
CA ALA A 41 -32.52 -8.29 24.00
C ALA A 41 -31.87 -7.03 24.51
N ALA A 42 -31.62 -7.00 25.81
CA ALA A 42 -30.92 -5.95 26.52
C ALA A 42 -29.49 -5.76 25.97
N LYS A 43 -29.11 -4.52 25.74
CA LYS A 43 -27.75 -4.11 25.35
C LYS A 43 -26.77 -4.49 26.45
N PRO A 44 -25.63 -5.12 26.14
CA PRO A 44 -24.55 -5.29 27.11
C PRO A 44 -23.88 -3.93 27.35
N THR A 45 -23.75 -3.55 28.61
CA THR A 45 -22.96 -2.42 29.09
C THR A 45 -21.49 -2.66 28.76
N SER A 46 -20.94 -1.83 27.88
CA SER A 46 -19.54 -1.83 27.51
C SER A 46 -18.69 -1.25 28.65
N SER A 47 -17.77 -2.04 29.17
CA SER A 47 -16.62 -1.57 29.96
C SER A 47 -15.70 -0.70 29.06
N PRO A 48 -15.14 0.41 29.57
CA PRO A 48 -14.30 1.28 28.74
C PRO A 48 -12.94 0.63 28.50
N ALA A 49 -12.79 0.00 27.33
CA ALA A 49 -11.47 -0.27 26.80
C ALA A 49 -10.89 1.10 26.37
N GLU A 50 -9.77 1.49 26.95
CA GLU A 50 -8.99 2.64 26.51
C GLU A 50 -8.75 2.54 25.00
N GLN A 51 -9.48 3.37 24.27
CA GLN A 51 -9.27 3.56 22.84
C GLN A 51 -7.94 4.29 22.68
N TRP A 52 -6.91 3.58 22.19
CA TRP A 52 -5.77 4.22 21.60
C TRP A 52 -6.28 5.03 20.39
N LYS A 53 -6.41 6.34 20.58
CA LYS A 53 -6.59 7.29 19.50
C LYS A 53 -5.20 7.52 18.91
N PRO A 54 -5.00 7.31 17.61
CA PRO A 54 -3.81 7.86 16.96
C PRO A 54 -3.82 9.37 17.26
N PRO A 55 -2.64 10.00 17.46
CA PRO A 55 -2.59 11.45 17.65
C PRO A 55 -3.38 12.07 16.50
N SER A 56 -4.35 12.91 16.84
CA SER A 56 -5.18 13.61 15.88
C SER A 56 -4.25 14.31 14.91
N GLN A 57 -4.23 13.83 13.67
CA GLN A 57 -3.55 14.52 12.59
C GLN A 57 -4.19 15.92 12.54
N LYS A 58 -3.43 16.94 12.94
CA LYS A 58 -3.76 18.29 12.53
C LYS A 58 -3.67 18.25 11.02
N VAL A 59 -4.83 18.19 10.37
CA VAL A 59 -4.93 18.47 8.95
C VAL A 59 -4.38 19.88 8.79
N VAL A 60 -3.17 19.99 8.27
CA VAL A 60 -2.67 21.26 7.77
C VAL A 60 -3.57 21.52 6.58
N SER A 61 -4.52 22.46 6.72
CA SER A 61 -5.36 22.89 5.62
C SER A 61 -4.44 23.52 4.58
N PHE A 62 -4.26 22.83 3.48
CA PHE A 62 -3.64 23.41 2.30
C PHE A 62 -4.68 24.34 1.67
N GLU A 63 -4.35 25.62 1.52
CA GLU A 63 -5.13 26.50 0.63
C GLU A 63 -5.17 25.83 -0.74
N ARG A 64 -6.35 25.81 -1.38
CA ARG A 64 -6.53 25.25 -2.72
C ARG A 64 -5.47 25.84 -3.63
N LEU A 65 -4.57 24.98 -4.10
CA LEU A 65 -3.49 25.37 -4.99
C LEU A 65 -4.07 25.81 -6.33
N SER A 66 -4.13 27.12 -6.56
CA SER A 66 -4.37 27.67 -7.89
C SER A 66 -3.12 27.51 -8.74
N PRO A 67 -3.22 27.09 -10.02
CA PRO A 67 -2.07 26.89 -10.89
C PRO A 67 -1.52 28.21 -11.46
N SER A 68 -1.08 29.13 -10.63
CA SER A 68 -0.30 30.29 -11.07
C SER A 68 0.56 30.79 -9.94
N ASP A 69 1.81 30.83 -10.19
CA ASP A 69 2.98 31.29 -9.47
C ASP A 69 3.84 30.14 -8.93
N SER A 70 5.06 30.06 -9.43
CA SER A 70 6.08 29.09 -9.04
C SER A 70 6.35 29.18 -7.54
N GLN A 71 5.70 28.33 -6.77
CA GLN A 71 6.01 28.19 -5.35
C GLN A 71 7.44 27.67 -5.20
N PRO A 72 8.21 28.17 -4.22
CA PRO A 72 9.54 27.65 -3.96
C PRO A 72 9.45 26.18 -3.52
N GLU A 73 10.44 25.41 -3.94
CA GLU A 73 10.56 24.00 -3.55
C GLU A 73 10.50 23.84 -2.01
N PRO A 74 9.61 23.00 -1.48
CA PRO A 74 9.50 22.78 -0.04
C PRO A 74 10.77 22.18 0.57
N LEU A 75 11.15 22.63 1.78
CA LEU A 75 12.18 21.97 2.57
C LEU A 75 11.59 20.83 3.40
N ILE A 76 12.36 19.76 3.53
CA ILE A 76 12.06 18.59 4.36
C ILE A 76 13.14 18.45 5.45
N ARG A 77 12.70 18.08 6.65
CA ARG A 77 13.51 17.87 7.85
C ARG A 77 13.50 16.40 8.22
N VAL A 78 14.61 15.71 8.00
CA VAL A 78 14.74 14.26 8.23
C VAL A 78 15.61 14.00 9.46
N ALA A 79 15.09 13.34 10.49
CA ALA A 79 15.88 12.99 11.66
C ALA A 79 16.86 11.85 11.34
N LEU A 80 18.12 12.16 11.13
CA LEU A 80 19.18 11.17 10.88
C LEU A 80 19.48 10.33 12.13
N ALA A 81 19.42 10.97 13.29
CA ALA A 81 19.58 10.30 14.58
C ALA A 81 18.83 11.08 15.67
N THR A 82 18.29 10.35 16.63
CA THR A 82 17.67 10.90 17.85
C THR A 82 18.39 10.30 19.06
N ASP A 83 18.48 11.06 20.16
CA ASP A 83 19.04 10.62 21.43
C ASP A 83 20.52 10.20 21.42
N VAL A 84 21.34 10.82 20.55
CA VAL A 84 22.79 10.58 20.52
C VAL A 84 23.51 11.50 21.49
N ARG A 85 24.59 10.99 22.11
CA ARG A 85 25.42 11.74 23.07
C ARG A 85 26.44 12.65 22.40
N SER A 86 26.79 12.35 21.16
CA SER A 86 27.66 13.21 20.34
C SER A 86 27.35 13.06 18.88
N ALA A 87 27.60 14.09 18.08
CA ALA A 87 27.45 14.06 16.65
C ALA A 87 28.73 14.62 16.01
N ILE A 88 29.27 13.93 15.02
CA ILE A 88 30.41 14.40 14.24
C ILE A 88 29.90 14.89 12.91
N ILE A 89 30.08 16.19 12.66
CA ILE A 89 29.76 16.83 11.39
C ILE A 89 31.05 17.22 10.69
N SER A 90 31.18 16.89 9.41
CA SER A 90 32.38 17.16 8.62
C SER A 90 32.03 17.48 7.17
N THR A 91 33.01 17.97 6.44
CA THR A 91 32.99 18.14 4.98
C THR A 91 34.41 17.93 4.44
N THR A 92 34.58 17.81 3.15
CA THR A 92 35.89 17.87 2.48
C THR A 92 36.30 19.31 2.15
N GLY A 93 35.42 20.28 2.26
CA GLY A 93 35.64 21.73 2.21
C GLY A 93 35.76 22.33 3.61
N HIS A 94 35.22 23.53 3.82
CA HIS A 94 35.12 24.14 5.14
C HIS A 94 33.66 24.16 5.62
N LEU A 95 33.48 23.93 6.92
CA LEU A 95 32.15 24.05 7.54
C LEU A 95 31.76 25.50 7.71
N MET A 96 30.50 25.77 7.42
CA MET A 96 29.83 27.04 7.65
C MET A 96 28.84 26.88 8.79
N ASN A 97 28.80 27.81 9.74
CA ASN A 97 27.66 27.94 10.64
C ASN A 97 26.54 28.68 9.89
N ALA A 98 25.48 27.96 9.59
CA ALA A 98 24.30 28.42 8.85
C ALA A 98 23.08 28.60 9.77
N SER A 99 23.29 28.79 11.07
CA SER A 99 22.22 29.03 12.05
C SER A 99 21.59 30.41 11.88
N ASP A 100 22.39 31.38 11.40
CA ASP A 100 21.95 32.76 11.11
C ASP A 100 21.85 32.96 9.59
N VAL A 101 21.21 34.08 9.18
CA VAL A 101 21.11 34.50 7.78
C VAL A 101 22.50 34.79 7.18
N ALA A 102 23.43 35.28 7.97
CA ALA A 102 24.84 35.46 7.59
C ALA A 102 25.59 34.13 7.83
N LEU A 103 25.86 33.40 6.75
CA LEU A 103 26.70 32.18 6.81
C LEU A 103 28.09 32.55 7.37
N THR A 104 28.47 31.97 8.52
CA THR A 104 29.76 32.25 9.16
C THR A 104 30.72 31.09 8.91
N PRO A 105 31.87 31.32 8.23
CA PRO A 105 32.88 30.31 8.09
C PRO A 105 33.45 29.87 9.45
N LEU A 106 33.67 28.57 9.61
CA LEU A 106 34.27 28.03 10.82
C LEU A 106 35.76 27.70 10.66
N ASP A 107 36.29 27.84 9.44
CA ASP A 107 37.68 27.56 9.05
C ASP A 107 38.20 26.15 9.46
N ILE A 108 37.25 25.22 9.61
CA ILE A 108 37.50 23.82 9.97
C ILE A 108 36.66 22.88 9.10
N ALA A 109 37.21 21.71 8.82
CA ALA A 109 36.54 20.66 8.06
C ALA A 109 35.73 19.68 8.93
N ARG A 110 35.89 19.72 10.28
CA ARG A 110 35.25 18.73 11.18
C ARG A 110 34.99 19.32 12.54
N VAL A 111 33.78 19.08 13.06
CA VAL A 111 33.32 19.50 14.38
C VAL A 111 32.64 18.33 15.11
N ARG A 112 32.86 18.24 16.40
CA ARG A 112 32.11 17.34 17.30
C ARG A 112 31.14 18.16 18.13
N LEU A 113 29.88 17.76 18.14
CA LEU A 113 28.82 18.42 18.91
C LEU A 113 28.39 17.52 20.07
N GLU A 114 28.19 18.11 21.25
CA GLU A 114 27.77 17.42 22.47
C GLU A 114 26.66 18.23 23.20
N PRO A 115 25.70 17.58 23.88
CA PRO A 115 24.71 18.25 24.68
C PRO A 115 25.26 18.63 26.06
N ARG A 116 24.87 19.79 26.56
CA ARG A 116 25.22 20.25 27.91
C ARG A 116 23.99 20.80 28.64
N LEU A 117 23.86 20.48 29.93
CA LEU A 117 22.87 21.09 30.80
C LEU A 117 23.42 22.41 31.36
N LEU A 118 22.69 23.51 31.23
CA LEU A 118 23.08 24.84 31.72
C LEU A 118 22.73 25.05 33.20
N SER A 119 21.78 24.32 33.77
CA SER A 119 21.51 24.36 35.19
C SER A 119 22.48 23.44 35.94
N PRO A 120 23.23 23.94 36.92
CA PRO A 120 23.98 23.06 37.79
C PRO A 120 22.99 22.15 38.51
N LEU A 121 23.13 20.85 38.36
CA LEU A 121 22.54 19.91 39.28
C LEU A 121 23.03 20.31 40.65
N SER A 122 22.13 20.81 41.53
CA SER A 122 22.46 21.02 42.94
C SER A 122 23.11 19.71 43.42
N SER A 123 24.42 19.80 43.70
CA SER A 123 25.20 18.70 44.21
C SER A 123 24.73 18.39 45.64
N SER A 124 23.68 17.59 45.78
CA SER A 124 23.49 16.80 46.95
C SER A 124 24.48 15.64 46.88
N SER A 125 25.69 15.92 47.31
CA SER A 125 26.73 14.93 47.58
C SER A 125 26.35 14.04 48.76
N ALA A 126 25.39 13.17 48.56
CA ALA A 126 25.10 12.07 49.46
C ALA A 126 24.42 10.97 48.66
N ALA A 127 25.18 9.93 48.32
CA ALA A 127 24.78 8.65 47.82
C ALA A 127 25.35 8.24 46.43
N LEU A 128 26.66 8.33 46.29
CA LEU A 128 27.38 7.57 45.25
C LEU A 128 28.11 6.42 45.95
N ALA A 129 27.37 5.46 46.47
CA ALA A 129 27.87 4.19 46.91
C ALA A 129 26.85 3.06 46.62
N ASN A 130 26.44 2.91 45.39
CA ASN A 130 25.78 1.67 44.96
C ASN A 130 25.84 1.63 43.44
N GLY A 131 26.55 0.62 42.92
CA GLY A 131 26.77 0.43 41.48
C GLY A 131 25.47 0.54 40.65
N GLU A 132 25.55 1.29 39.58
CA GLU A 132 24.44 1.44 38.64
C GLU A 132 24.03 0.07 38.04
N PRO A 133 22.74 -0.19 37.84
CA PRO A 133 22.30 -1.42 37.23
C PRO A 133 22.86 -1.50 35.80
N SER A 134 23.41 -2.64 35.44
CA SER A 134 24.03 -2.90 34.14
C SER A 134 23.11 -3.83 33.33
N PHE A 135 22.98 -3.57 32.05
CA PHE A 135 22.08 -4.27 31.12
C PHE A 135 22.84 -4.87 29.94
N ARG A 136 22.37 -6.02 29.46
CA ARG A 136 22.81 -6.65 28.22
C ARG A 136 21.66 -6.74 27.22
N LEU A 137 21.99 -6.86 25.96
CA LEU A 137 21.01 -7.13 24.90
C LEU A 137 21.01 -8.62 24.60
N GLN A 138 19.82 -9.17 24.48
CA GLN A 138 19.60 -10.55 24.09
C GLN A 138 18.73 -10.59 22.85
N ILE A 139 19.22 -11.28 21.80
CA ILE A 139 18.49 -11.58 20.57
C ILE A 139 18.17 -13.07 20.64
N GLY A 140 16.89 -13.42 20.63
CA GLY A 140 16.44 -14.80 20.79
C GLY A 140 15.71 -15.35 19.56
N GLY A 141 15.33 -16.62 19.67
CA GLY A 141 14.45 -17.23 18.68
C GLY A 141 15.14 -17.77 17.43
N LEU A 142 16.45 -18.00 17.45
CA LEU A 142 17.19 -18.53 16.30
C LEU A 142 17.13 -20.07 16.30
N ALA A 143 16.77 -20.64 15.15
CA ALA A 143 16.45 -22.06 15.07
C ALA A 143 17.69 -22.97 15.02
N SER A 144 18.83 -22.46 14.55
CA SER A 144 20.07 -23.25 14.42
C SER A 144 21.30 -22.49 14.84
N ARG A 145 22.37 -23.23 15.13
CA ARG A 145 23.69 -22.64 15.44
C ARG A 145 24.26 -21.85 14.27
N THR A 146 24.10 -22.37 13.08
CA THR A 146 24.58 -21.69 11.84
C THR A 146 23.88 -20.34 11.64
N GLU A 147 22.55 -20.30 11.83
CA GLU A 147 21.79 -19.06 11.78
C GLU A 147 22.24 -18.07 12.85
N ALA A 148 22.53 -18.56 14.06
CA ALA A 148 23.04 -17.73 15.15
C ALA A 148 24.42 -17.15 14.86
N GLU A 149 25.34 -17.94 14.27
CA GLU A 149 26.68 -17.50 13.88
C GLU A 149 26.65 -16.50 12.72
N GLU A 150 25.74 -16.65 11.73
CA GLU A 150 25.53 -15.66 10.66
C GLU A 150 24.96 -14.36 11.22
N LYS A 151 23.92 -14.45 12.04
CA LYS A 151 23.31 -13.30 12.70
C LYS A 151 24.26 -12.60 13.68
N ALA A 152 25.18 -13.32 14.30
CA ALA A 152 26.20 -12.75 15.18
C ALA A 152 27.15 -11.81 14.41
N LYS A 153 27.45 -12.08 13.14
CA LYS A 153 28.25 -11.19 12.29
C LYS A 153 27.51 -9.89 12.01
N ASP A 154 26.22 -10.00 11.59
CA ASP A 154 25.38 -8.83 11.31
C ASP A 154 25.25 -7.96 12.56
N VAL A 155 25.01 -8.59 13.72
CA VAL A 155 24.92 -7.91 15.02
C VAL A 155 26.25 -7.24 15.38
N SER A 156 27.38 -7.94 15.19
CA SER A 156 28.72 -7.38 15.47
C SER A 156 29.00 -6.11 14.66
N GLU A 157 28.60 -6.07 13.40
CA GLU A 157 28.73 -4.87 12.54
C GLU A 157 27.88 -3.69 13.06
N ILE A 158 26.73 -3.97 13.66
CA ILE A 158 25.81 -2.93 14.14
C ILE A 158 26.25 -2.36 15.48
N ILE A 159 26.66 -3.22 16.42
CA ILE A 159 26.95 -2.83 17.80
C ILE A 159 28.46 -2.63 18.10
N GLY A 160 29.35 -3.05 17.19
CA GLY A 160 30.78 -2.91 17.34
C GLY A 160 31.46 -3.92 18.30
N GLU A 161 30.72 -4.93 18.75
CA GLU A 161 31.26 -6.04 19.54
C GLU A 161 30.65 -7.38 19.10
N ALA A 162 31.41 -8.46 19.14
CA ALA A 162 30.91 -9.79 18.80
C ALA A 162 30.00 -10.32 19.92
N PRO A 163 28.72 -10.62 19.67
CA PRO A 163 27.84 -11.18 20.69
C PRO A 163 28.22 -12.63 21.00
N GLN A 164 27.97 -13.06 22.21
CA GLN A 164 28.12 -14.47 22.62
C GLN A 164 26.95 -15.28 22.08
N VAL A 165 27.24 -16.35 21.35
CA VAL A 165 26.26 -17.31 20.88
C VAL A 165 25.99 -18.31 22.01
N GLY A 166 24.73 -18.38 22.46
CA GLY A 166 24.26 -19.28 23.51
C GLY A 166 23.15 -20.20 23.01
N TYR A 167 23.05 -21.37 23.64
CA TYR A 167 21.94 -22.29 23.44
C TYR A 167 21.08 -22.35 24.70
N ASP A 168 19.81 -22.07 24.56
CA ASP A 168 18.86 -22.16 25.64
C ASP A 168 18.21 -23.56 25.63
N SER A 169 18.51 -24.33 26.66
CA SER A 169 18.02 -25.71 26.80
C SER A 169 16.54 -25.83 27.11
N GLU A 170 15.90 -24.78 27.65
CA GLU A 170 14.46 -24.77 27.93
C GLU A 170 13.64 -24.49 26.69
N THR A 171 14.04 -23.49 25.91
CA THR A 171 13.35 -23.11 24.67
C THR A 171 13.84 -23.89 23.45
N LYS A 172 14.97 -24.62 23.56
CA LYS A 172 15.68 -25.32 22.47
C LYS A 172 16.04 -24.39 21.29
N LEU A 173 16.30 -23.12 21.58
CA LEU A 173 16.64 -22.10 20.60
C LEU A 173 18.02 -21.53 20.90
N TRP A 174 18.64 -20.99 19.85
CA TRP A 174 19.89 -20.26 19.95
C TRP A 174 19.61 -18.78 20.25
N THR A 175 20.50 -18.16 21.01
CA THR A 175 20.42 -16.76 21.43
C THR A 175 21.76 -16.08 21.24
N LEU A 176 21.73 -14.77 20.96
CA LEU A 176 22.91 -13.91 20.97
C LEU A 176 22.80 -12.99 22.19
N LEU A 177 23.87 -12.89 22.96
CA LEU A 177 23.96 -12.04 24.14
C LEU A 177 25.14 -11.11 24.01
N THR A 178 24.96 -9.79 24.20
CA THR A 178 26.09 -8.86 24.24
C THR A 178 26.99 -9.16 25.42
N ILE A 179 28.32 -9.04 25.25
CA ILE A 179 29.31 -9.37 26.29
C ILE A 179 29.34 -8.26 27.33
N SER A 180 29.39 -7.01 26.88
CA SER A 180 29.54 -5.85 27.75
C SER A 180 28.25 -5.49 28.47
N GLY A 181 28.26 -5.35 29.78
CA GLY A 181 27.20 -4.75 30.55
C GLY A 181 27.19 -3.23 30.33
N ARG A 182 26.04 -2.65 30.04
CA ARG A 182 25.87 -1.24 29.66
C ARG A 182 24.85 -0.54 30.53
N PRO A 183 24.92 0.78 30.72
CA PRO A 183 23.87 1.57 31.32
C PRO A 183 22.55 1.40 30.53
N ARG A 184 21.39 1.55 31.17
CA ARG A 184 20.08 1.35 30.58
C ARG A 184 19.89 2.15 29.27
N ILE A 185 20.34 3.39 29.27
CA ILE A 185 20.20 4.29 28.11
C ILE A 185 20.97 3.77 26.88
N GLU A 186 22.20 3.33 27.08
CA GLU A 186 23.03 2.78 26.01
C GLU A 186 22.48 1.44 25.49
N ALA A 187 21.96 0.61 26.40
CA ALA A 187 21.30 -0.63 26.02
C ALA A 187 20.03 -0.39 25.21
N ASP A 188 19.22 0.61 25.55
CA ASP A 188 18.01 0.99 24.81
C ASP A 188 18.34 1.59 23.42
N GLU A 189 19.45 2.34 23.29
CA GLU A 189 19.94 2.86 21.99
C GLU A 189 20.38 1.73 21.05
N LEU A 190 21.17 0.80 21.56
CA LEU A 190 21.64 -0.34 20.79
C LEU A 190 20.48 -1.29 20.45
N ARG A 191 19.51 -1.44 21.35
CA ARG A 191 18.27 -2.17 21.07
C ARG A 191 17.54 -1.55 19.88
N ALA A 192 17.34 -0.23 19.88
CA ALA A 192 16.64 0.46 18.79
C ALA A 192 17.37 0.27 17.44
N ARG A 193 18.71 0.33 17.43
CA ARG A 193 19.52 0.09 16.22
C ARG A 193 19.39 -1.34 15.70
N LEU A 194 19.32 -2.31 16.58
CA LEU A 194 19.14 -3.72 16.22
C LEU A 194 17.69 -4.00 15.76
N GLU A 195 16.69 -3.40 16.44
CA GLU A 195 15.29 -3.49 16.03
C GLU A 195 15.07 -2.85 14.65
N ASP A 196 15.71 -1.73 14.35
CA ASP A 196 15.70 -1.08 13.02
C ASP A 196 16.36 -1.96 11.94
N ALA A 197 17.33 -2.78 12.32
CA ALA A 197 17.95 -3.77 11.45
C ALA A 197 17.15 -5.08 11.34
N GLY A 198 16.00 -5.18 12.01
CA GLY A 198 15.08 -6.31 11.92
C GLY A 198 15.33 -7.42 12.95
N PHE A 199 16.13 -7.16 13.99
CA PHE A 199 16.34 -8.10 15.09
C PHE A 199 15.29 -7.90 16.20
N ASP A 200 14.85 -8.99 16.83
CA ASP A 200 14.01 -8.96 18.02
C ASP A 200 14.91 -8.97 19.25
N VAL A 201 14.95 -7.85 19.97
CA VAL A 201 15.94 -7.60 21.01
C VAL A 201 15.30 -7.39 22.39
N ALA A 202 15.68 -8.19 23.37
CA ALA A 202 15.34 -7.98 24.77
C ALA A 202 16.49 -7.32 25.55
N VAL A 203 16.16 -6.39 26.44
CA VAL A 203 17.13 -5.80 27.38
C VAL A 203 17.06 -6.58 28.68
N VAL A 204 18.17 -7.23 29.04
CA VAL A 204 18.28 -8.10 30.20
C VAL A 204 19.07 -7.40 31.33
N LEU A 205 18.51 -7.30 32.50
CA LEU A 205 19.19 -6.79 33.68
C LEU A 205 20.22 -7.81 34.19
N ILE A 206 21.48 -7.41 34.35
CA ILE A 206 22.48 -8.22 35.04
C ILE A 206 22.23 -8.04 36.54
N ALA A 207 21.95 -9.14 37.25
CA ALA A 207 21.80 -9.12 38.69
C ALA A 207 23.03 -8.52 39.38
N ARG A 208 22.82 -7.60 40.31
CA ARG A 208 23.92 -7.01 41.13
C ARG A 208 24.72 -8.12 41.79
N GLN A 209 25.97 -8.22 41.52
CA GLN A 209 26.88 -8.94 42.39
C GLN A 209 27.04 -8.11 43.69
N THR A 210 26.41 -8.52 44.75
CA THR A 210 26.72 -8.05 46.10
C THR A 210 28.12 -8.55 46.47
N PRO A 211 29.07 -7.69 46.89
CA PRO A 211 30.34 -8.16 47.43
C PRO A 211 30.07 -8.97 48.71
N PRO A 212 30.87 -10.01 49.02
CA PRO A 212 30.68 -10.86 50.15
C PRO A 212 30.84 -10.06 51.45
N ALA A 213 29.85 -10.16 52.33
CA ALA A 213 29.86 -9.58 53.66
C ALA A 213 30.98 -10.22 54.49
N THR A 214 31.94 -9.41 54.90
CA THR A 214 32.88 -9.76 56.00
C THR A 214 32.13 -9.70 57.32
N SER A 215 32.25 -10.81 58.04
CA SER A 215 31.62 -11.14 59.31
C SER A 215 32.00 -10.25 60.50
N SER A 216 30.96 -9.86 61.28
CA SER A 216 30.77 -10.02 62.74
C SER A 216 31.49 -9.09 63.71
N PRO A 217 31.12 -8.96 65.02
CA PRO A 217 29.86 -9.28 65.69
C PRO A 217 29.35 -8.25 66.73
N THR A 218 28.18 -8.53 67.33
CA THR A 218 27.82 -8.43 68.78
C THR A 218 26.86 -7.31 69.25
N LEU A 219 25.67 -7.81 69.58
CA LEU A 219 24.78 -7.54 70.71
C LEU A 219 24.55 -6.13 71.26
N ALA A 220 23.25 -5.72 71.25
CA ALA A 220 22.52 -5.43 72.49
C ALA A 220 21.01 -5.25 72.24
N LYS A 221 20.27 -5.87 73.14
CA LYS A 221 18.80 -5.85 73.36
C LYS A 221 18.36 -4.50 73.93
N SER A 222 17.13 -4.05 73.66
CA SER A 222 16.04 -3.80 74.56
C SER A 222 14.83 -3.16 73.94
N GLN A 223 13.69 -3.86 73.99
CA GLN A 223 12.41 -3.49 74.60
C GLN A 223 11.87 -2.08 74.18
N GLY A 224 10.79 -1.95 73.42
CA GLY A 224 9.42 -2.24 73.86
C GLY A 224 8.72 -0.94 74.19
N SER A 225 7.69 -0.53 73.46
CA SER A 225 6.42 -0.17 74.07
C SER A 225 5.42 0.38 73.10
N GLN A 226 4.19 0.02 73.32
CA GLN A 226 2.96 0.36 72.60
C GLN A 226 2.52 1.80 72.93
N ALA A 227 1.72 2.30 72.05
CA ALA A 227 0.34 2.80 72.25
C ALA A 227 -0.02 4.19 71.73
N GLN A 228 -1.10 4.17 71.09
CA GLN A 228 -2.32 4.99 71.17
C GLN A 228 -2.45 6.29 70.31
N THR A 229 -3.41 6.14 69.46
CA THR A 229 -4.37 7.08 68.89
C THR A 229 -4.69 8.31 69.74
N ARG A 230 -4.71 9.49 69.10
CA ARG A 230 -5.75 10.51 69.32
C ARG A 230 -5.83 11.51 68.16
N SER A 231 -7.02 11.62 67.61
CA SER A 231 -7.49 12.65 66.69
C SER A 231 -7.60 13.99 67.40
N SER A 232 -7.19 15.03 66.71
CA SER A 232 -7.67 16.40 66.96
C SER A 232 -7.63 17.23 65.68
N THR A 233 -8.80 17.59 65.24
CA THR A 233 -9.15 18.58 64.25
C THR A 233 -8.65 19.96 64.65
N THR A 234 -7.82 20.60 63.86
CA THR A 234 -7.64 22.04 63.89
C THR A 234 -7.58 22.61 62.46
N ASN A 235 -8.56 23.46 62.18
CA ASN A 235 -8.60 24.29 61.00
C ASN A 235 -7.37 25.19 60.89
N VAL A 236 -6.57 25.05 59.85
CA VAL A 236 -5.56 26.06 59.49
C VAL A 236 -5.84 26.51 58.04
N THR A 237 -6.19 27.78 57.96
CA THR A 237 -6.30 28.56 56.72
C THR A 237 -5.01 28.41 55.90
N SER A 238 -5.08 27.71 54.77
CA SER A 238 -3.98 27.53 53.87
C SER A 238 -3.85 28.74 52.97
N THR A 239 -2.86 29.57 53.23
CA THR A 239 -2.30 30.51 52.25
C THR A 239 -1.61 29.68 51.18
N VAL A 240 -2.23 29.64 49.98
CA VAL A 240 -1.66 29.03 48.78
C VAL A 240 -0.36 29.78 48.40
N ARG A 241 0.78 29.21 48.75
CA ARG A 241 2.07 29.58 48.18
C ARG A 241 2.02 29.19 46.70
N PRO A 242 2.36 30.08 45.74
CA PRO A 242 2.48 29.74 44.33
C PRO A 242 3.53 28.61 44.23
N LEU A 243 3.12 27.47 43.66
CA LEU A 243 4.04 26.43 43.26
C LEU A 243 5.12 27.06 42.39
N ALA A 244 6.37 26.95 42.81
CA ALA A 244 7.52 27.34 42.02
C ALA A 244 7.40 26.63 40.64
N ARG A 245 7.28 27.41 39.56
CA ARG A 245 7.38 26.89 38.20
C ARG A 245 8.74 26.23 38.15
N PHE A 246 8.77 24.90 38.05
CA PHE A 246 9.98 24.19 37.68
C PHE A 246 10.38 24.71 36.31
N SER A 247 11.37 25.59 36.26
CA SER A 247 12.00 25.97 34.99
C SER A 247 12.62 24.71 34.39
N THR A 248 12.19 24.31 33.23
CA THR A 248 12.84 23.25 32.47
C THR A 248 14.34 23.59 32.39
N PRO A 249 15.26 22.69 32.77
CA PRO A 249 16.68 23.01 32.70
C PRO A 249 17.05 23.42 31.28
N SER A 250 17.65 24.59 31.13
CA SER A 250 18.12 25.05 29.80
C SER A 250 19.26 24.16 29.34
N ARG A 251 19.25 23.83 28.08
CA ARG A 251 20.20 22.90 27.45
C ARG A 251 20.87 23.61 26.30
N GLU A 252 22.14 23.29 26.06
CA GLU A 252 22.91 23.83 24.95
C GLU A 252 23.60 22.72 24.15
N VAL A 253 23.90 23.03 22.91
CA VAL A 253 24.79 22.25 22.06
C VAL A 253 26.15 22.92 22.13
N VAL A 254 27.19 22.15 22.44
CA VAL A 254 28.57 22.63 22.51
C VAL A 254 29.35 22.04 21.35
N ALA A 255 30.04 22.88 20.60
CA ALA A 255 30.87 22.50 19.46
C ALA A 255 32.34 22.46 19.85
N PHE A 256 33.03 21.40 19.48
CA PHE A 256 34.47 21.19 19.71
C PHE A 256 35.20 20.94 18.39
N ALA A 257 36.34 21.62 18.22
CA ALA A 257 37.28 21.32 17.13
C ALA A 257 37.99 19.98 17.37
N ALA A 258 38.64 19.45 16.32
CA ALA A 258 39.44 18.22 16.42
C ALA A 258 40.62 18.34 17.40
N SER A 259 41.12 19.54 17.63
CA SER A 259 42.16 19.89 18.60
C SER A 259 41.70 20.01 20.04
N ALA A 260 40.48 19.52 20.38
CA ALA A 260 39.88 19.54 21.71
C ALA A 260 39.45 20.90 22.27
N GLY A 261 39.61 22.00 21.53
CA GLY A 261 39.11 23.33 21.92
C GLY A 261 37.61 23.47 21.70
N ARG A 262 36.91 24.09 22.68
CA ARG A 262 35.54 24.55 22.50
C ARG A 262 35.50 25.69 21.47
N LEU A 263 34.69 25.55 20.45
CA LEU A 263 34.51 26.58 19.43
C LEU A 263 33.40 27.57 19.84
N PHE A 264 32.23 27.03 20.08
CA PHE A 264 31.05 27.81 20.49
C PHE A 264 30.05 26.91 21.24
N SER A 265 29.03 27.53 21.80
CA SER A 265 27.84 26.83 22.31
C SER A 265 26.58 27.63 21.96
N SER A 266 25.46 26.91 21.83
CA SER A 266 24.18 27.51 21.48
C SER A 266 23.04 26.78 22.20
N SER A 267 22.11 27.55 22.75
CA SER A 267 20.83 27.02 23.26
C SER A 267 19.78 26.87 22.14
N ALA A 268 20.03 27.48 20.97
CA ALA A 268 19.23 27.30 19.77
C ALA A 268 19.80 26.16 18.92
N PRO A 269 19.04 25.61 17.96
CA PRO A 269 19.56 24.64 17.00
C PRO A 269 20.78 25.17 16.24
N VAL A 270 21.80 24.37 16.11
CA VAL A 270 23.03 24.64 15.36
C VAL A 270 22.88 24.05 13.97
N THR A 271 22.92 24.87 12.94
CA THR A 271 22.87 24.42 11.54
C THR A 271 24.23 24.54 10.90
N LEU A 272 24.73 23.43 10.33
CA LEU A 272 26.02 23.35 9.65
C LEU A 272 25.82 23.04 8.18
N ALA A 273 26.57 23.73 7.34
CA ALA A 273 26.61 23.53 5.89
C ALA A 273 28.07 23.42 5.41
N SER A 274 28.27 23.06 4.16
CA SER A 274 29.56 23.18 3.49
C SER A 274 29.61 24.50 2.71
N ASP A 275 30.79 25.09 2.59
CA ASP A 275 31.07 26.24 1.73
C ASP A 275 31.10 25.87 0.25
N ASP A 276 31.32 24.59 -0.06
CA ASP A 276 31.43 24.06 -1.42
C ASP A 276 30.30 23.05 -1.69
N MET A 277 29.54 23.26 -2.74
CA MET A 277 28.49 22.33 -3.19
C MET A 277 29.04 20.98 -3.65
N GLN A 278 30.29 20.90 -4.06
CA GLN A 278 30.96 19.64 -4.44
C GLN A 278 31.48 18.86 -3.22
N ALA A 279 31.54 19.50 -2.06
CA ALA A 279 32.00 18.96 -0.80
C ALA A 279 30.81 18.82 0.19
N PRO A 280 29.95 17.80 0.05
CA PRO A 280 28.72 17.70 0.84
C PRO A 280 29.00 17.61 2.33
N VAL A 281 28.08 18.13 3.14
CA VAL A 281 28.10 17.97 4.59
C VAL A 281 27.92 16.49 4.96
N ARG A 282 28.64 16.04 6.00
CA ARG A 282 28.62 14.63 6.45
C ARG A 282 28.22 14.54 7.91
N PHE A 283 27.43 13.55 8.23
CA PHE A 283 27.16 13.10 9.59
C PHE A 283 27.74 11.70 9.78
N ASN A 284 28.64 11.55 10.75
CA ASN A 284 29.38 10.31 10.97
C ASN A 284 29.96 9.74 9.67
N ASP A 285 30.64 10.61 8.91
CA ASP A 285 31.32 10.36 7.63
C ASP A 285 30.40 10.01 6.43
N ARG A 286 29.07 9.91 6.63
CA ARG A 286 28.10 9.75 5.53
C ARG A 286 27.71 11.10 4.93
N PRO A 287 27.82 11.30 3.63
CA PRO A 287 27.50 12.56 2.98
C PRO A 287 25.98 12.73 2.76
N TYR A 288 25.53 13.97 2.90
CA TYR A 288 24.14 14.38 2.71
C TYR A 288 24.07 15.68 1.91
N ARG A 289 23.03 15.85 1.11
CA ARG A 289 22.69 17.12 0.47
C ARG A 289 22.10 18.08 1.51
N GLY A 290 22.10 19.39 1.21
CA GLY A 290 21.53 20.39 2.08
C GLY A 290 22.38 20.66 3.32
N ARG A 291 21.73 20.76 4.49
CA ARG A 291 22.34 21.21 5.75
C ARG A 291 22.08 20.18 6.84
N ILE A 292 22.95 20.15 7.86
CA ILE A 292 22.73 19.35 9.06
C ILE A 292 22.42 20.29 10.23
N GLU A 293 21.25 20.12 10.82
CA GLU A 293 20.84 20.83 12.03
C GLU A 293 20.94 19.90 13.25
N VAL A 294 21.49 20.41 14.34
CA VAL A 294 21.70 19.66 15.59
C VAL A 294 21.17 20.46 16.77
N PHE A 295 20.34 19.86 17.61
CA PHE A 295 19.81 20.49 18.80
C PHE A 295 19.70 19.51 19.98
N ALA A 296 19.73 20.06 21.19
CA ALA A 296 19.53 19.27 22.40
C ALA A 296 18.02 19.01 22.59
N ASN A 297 17.66 17.73 22.70
CA ASN A 297 16.26 17.32 22.89
C ASN A 297 15.81 17.34 24.37
N THR A 298 14.52 17.06 24.60
CA THR A 298 13.93 17.05 25.96
C THR A 298 14.52 15.99 26.88
N ARG A 299 15.19 14.96 26.33
CA ARG A 299 15.84 13.88 27.10
C ARG A 299 17.30 14.19 27.48
N GLY A 300 17.83 15.35 27.06
CA GLY A 300 19.21 15.75 27.36
C GLY A 300 20.25 15.18 26.39
N ALA A 301 19.81 14.59 25.28
CA ALA A 301 20.66 14.09 24.19
C ALA A 301 20.53 14.99 22.95
N LEU A 302 21.27 14.69 21.89
CA LEU A 302 21.18 15.40 20.62
C LEU A 302 20.19 14.71 19.68
N THR A 303 19.47 15.55 18.93
CA THR A 303 18.80 15.16 17.70
C THR A 303 19.54 15.79 16.51
N VAL A 304 19.83 14.98 15.50
CA VAL A 304 20.52 15.38 14.27
C VAL A 304 19.55 15.29 13.11
N VAL A 305 19.34 16.41 12.43
CA VAL A 305 18.35 16.55 11.36
C VAL A 305 19.04 16.98 10.06
N ASN A 306 18.76 16.29 8.96
CA ASN A 306 19.10 16.77 7.63
C ASN A 306 17.98 17.67 7.11
N VAL A 307 18.33 18.88 6.73
CA VAL A 307 17.43 19.91 6.16
C VAL A 307 17.80 20.11 4.71
N LEU A 308 16.88 19.75 3.79
CA LEU A 308 17.18 19.78 2.36
C LEU A 308 15.91 20.02 1.54
N GLY A 309 16.06 20.32 0.26
CA GLY A 309 14.96 20.42 -0.70
C GLY A 309 14.24 19.08 -0.88
N LEU A 310 12.95 19.14 -1.21
CA LEU A 310 12.13 17.95 -1.42
C LEU A 310 12.67 17.04 -2.53
N GLU A 311 13.19 17.61 -3.63
CA GLU A 311 13.75 16.79 -4.71
C GLU A 311 15.02 16.06 -4.28
N ASP A 312 15.90 16.72 -3.56
CA ASP A 312 17.12 16.12 -3.01
C ASP A 312 16.79 15.01 -1.99
N TYR A 313 15.72 15.20 -1.21
CA TYR A 313 15.19 14.15 -0.33
C TYR A 313 14.72 12.94 -1.15
N VAL A 314 13.92 13.15 -2.18
CA VAL A 314 13.38 12.08 -3.03
C VAL A 314 14.49 11.32 -3.76
N LYS A 315 15.59 12.00 -4.20
CA LYS A 315 16.77 11.34 -4.76
C LYS A 315 17.43 10.36 -3.78
N GLY A 316 17.44 10.69 -2.49
CA GLY A 316 17.94 9.82 -1.42
C GLY A 316 16.96 8.74 -0.95
N VAL A 317 15.70 8.76 -1.38
CA VAL A 317 14.64 7.79 -1.03
C VAL A 317 14.44 6.77 -2.14
N VAL A 318 14.18 7.20 -3.37
CA VAL A 318 13.77 6.32 -4.49
C VAL A 318 14.68 5.10 -4.69
N PRO A 319 16.02 5.20 -4.70
CA PRO A 319 16.90 4.04 -4.92
C PRO A 319 16.87 3.02 -3.77
N ASN A 320 16.44 3.44 -2.57
CA ASN A 320 16.32 2.56 -1.40
C ASN A 320 14.97 1.88 -1.31
N GLU A 321 13.95 2.45 -1.93
CA GLU A 321 12.59 1.89 -2.03
C GLU A 321 12.45 1.00 -3.26
N LEU A 322 13.00 1.40 -4.40
CA LEU A 322 13.00 0.65 -5.65
C LEU A 322 14.42 0.63 -6.23
N SER A 323 15.15 -0.47 -6.02
CA SER A 323 16.54 -0.60 -6.45
C SER A 323 16.67 -0.54 -7.98
N ALA A 324 17.46 0.39 -8.48
CA ALA A 324 17.70 0.54 -9.93
C ALA A 324 18.41 -0.68 -10.55
N GLY A 325 19.25 -1.38 -9.79
CA GLY A 325 19.91 -2.60 -10.25
C GLY A 325 18.96 -3.79 -10.39
N GLY A 326 17.98 -3.90 -9.49
CA GLY A 326 16.97 -4.96 -9.51
C GLY A 326 15.79 -4.66 -10.44
N PHE A 327 15.46 -3.40 -10.61
CA PHE A 327 14.25 -2.93 -11.29
C PHE A 327 14.53 -1.78 -12.28
N PRO A 328 15.31 -2.01 -13.35
CA PRO A 328 15.85 -0.96 -14.23
C PRO A 328 14.81 -0.43 -15.24
N GLN A 329 13.68 0.10 -14.79
CA GLN A 329 12.65 0.70 -15.64
C GLN A 329 12.34 2.14 -15.21
N LEU A 330 12.64 3.11 -16.09
CA LEU A 330 12.53 4.54 -15.81
C LEU A 330 11.12 4.94 -15.35
N GLU A 331 10.08 4.44 -16.01
CA GLU A 331 8.69 4.79 -15.68
C GLU A 331 8.27 4.26 -14.31
N ALA A 332 8.79 3.11 -13.85
CA ALA A 332 8.56 2.64 -12.49
C ALA A 332 9.24 3.56 -11.45
N HIS A 333 10.47 4.01 -11.73
CA HIS A 333 11.17 4.97 -10.88
C HIS A 333 10.48 6.34 -10.85
N LYS A 334 9.92 6.81 -11.98
CA LYS A 334 9.10 8.03 -12.04
C LYS A 334 7.85 7.91 -11.17
N ALA A 335 7.12 6.80 -11.28
CA ALA A 335 5.95 6.53 -10.44
C ALA A 335 6.33 6.48 -8.94
N GLN A 336 7.45 5.82 -8.60
CA GLN A 336 7.98 5.80 -7.24
C GLN A 336 8.40 7.19 -6.76
N ALA A 337 9.02 8.02 -7.62
CA ALA A 337 9.43 9.39 -7.28
C ALA A 337 8.22 10.28 -6.97
N ILE A 338 7.16 10.22 -7.79
CA ILE A 338 5.92 10.96 -7.55
C ILE A 338 5.25 10.48 -6.26
N ALA A 339 5.15 9.16 -6.04
CA ALA A 339 4.57 8.62 -4.81
C ALA A 339 5.38 9.03 -3.57
N ALA A 340 6.72 8.94 -3.61
CA ALA A 340 7.59 9.32 -2.50
C ALA A 340 7.50 10.82 -2.19
N ARG A 341 7.48 11.66 -3.22
CA ARG A 341 7.30 13.13 -3.10
C ARG A 341 5.96 13.46 -2.46
N THR A 342 4.89 12.86 -2.95
CA THR A 342 3.53 13.08 -2.45
C THR A 342 3.41 12.63 -0.98
N TYR A 343 3.95 11.45 -0.65
CA TYR A 343 3.99 10.96 0.74
C TYR A 343 4.75 11.90 1.66
N ALA A 344 5.95 12.35 1.26
CA ALA A 344 6.76 13.25 2.06
C ALA A 344 6.03 14.59 2.32
N LEU A 345 5.40 15.15 1.31
CA LEU A 345 4.63 16.39 1.41
C LEU A 345 3.42 16.22 2.34
N ARG A 346 2.64 15.14 2.14
CA ARG A 346 1.44 14.84 2.94
C ARG A 346 1.75 14.63 4.41
N ASN A 347 2.88 13.97 4.71
CA ASN A 347 3.29 13.63 6.06
C ASN A 347 4.30 14.62 6.67
N ARG A 348 4.55 15.77 6.00
CA ARG A 348 5.38 16.85 6.51
C ARG A 348 4.83 17.32 7.85
N GLY A 349 5.70 17.50 8.85
CA GLY A 349 5.32 17.90 10.19
C GLY A 349 4.77 16.76 11.08
N GLN A 350 4.77 15.50 10.64
CA GLN A 350 4.30 14.35 11.43
C GLN A 350 4.99 14.27 12.82
N PHE A 351 6.27 14.66 12.88
CA PHE A 351 7.06 14.70 14.11
C PHE A 351 7.49 16.14 14.51
N SER A 352 6.70 17.14 14.15
CA SER A 352 7.03 18.56 14.43
C SER A 352 7.26 18.86 15.91
N SER A 353 6.55 18.16 16.81
CA SER A 353 6.77 18.27 18.26
C SER A 353 8.16 17.79 18.72
N GLN A 354 8.85 17.01 17.88
CA GLN A 354 10.20 16.50 18.12
C GLN A 354 11.26 17.27 17.30
N GLY A 355 10.84 18.27 16.50
CA GLY A 355 11.73 19.15 15.72
C GLY A 355 12.10 18.65 14.33
N TYR A 356 11.38 17.67 13.76
CA TYR A 356 11.61 17.17 12.39
C TYR A 356 10.30 16.71 11.74
N ASP A 357 10.33 16.44 10.41
CA ASP A 357 9.16 16.03 9.64
C ASP A 357 9.03 14.51 9.54
N LEU A 358 10.13 13.83 9.16
CA LEU A 358 10.14 12.42 8.79
C LEU A 358 11.31 11.68 9.44
N LEU A 359 11.17 10.35 9.49
CA LEU A 359 12.23 9.42 9.91
C LEU A 359 12.89 8.78 8.67
N PRO A 360 14.19 8.41 8.72
CA PRO A 360 14.91 7.83 7.59
C PRO A 360 14.71 6.31 7.44
N THR A 361 13.68 5.77 8.06
CA THR A 361 13.38 4.33 8.15
C THR A 361 12.01 4.00 7.57
N THR A 362 11.64 2.72 7.53
CA THR A 362 10.33 2.23 7.09
C THR A 362 9.14 2.79 7.89
N ARG A 363 9.38 3.52 8.98
CA ARG A 363 8.32 4.26 9.70
C ARG A 363 7.83 5.49 8.94
N SER A 364 8.66 6.05 8.07
CA SER A 364 8.32 7.06 7.07
C SER A 364 8.74 6.58 5.69
N GLN A 365 10.00 6.81 5.29
CA GLN A 365 10.59 6.34 4.03
C GLN A 365 12.07 6.05 4.24
N VAL A 366 12.61 5.02 3.58
CA VAL A 366 14.03 4.67 3.74
C VAL A 366 14.90 5.72 3.03
N TYR A 367 15.53 6.59 3.82
CA TYR A 367 16.42 7.64 3.35
C TYR A 367 17.87 7.38 3.77
N ARG A 368 18.80 7.33 2.82
CA ARG A 368 20.22 7.06 3.09
C ARG A 368 21.18 8.15 2.62
N GLY A 369 20.64 9.31 2.22
CA GLY A 369 21.44 10.43 1.75
C GLY A 369 22.12 10.18 0.41
N LEU A 370 23.19 10.94 0.16
CA LEU A 370 23.85 11.02 -1.15
C LEU A 370 24.47 9.68 -1.61
N THR A 371 24.97 8.86 -0.70
CA THR A 371 25.63 7.59 -1.07
C THR A 371 24.74 6.56 -1.73
N SER A 372 23.42 6.70 -1.57
CA SER A 372 22.44 5.79 -2.18
C SER A 372 21.93 6.28 -3.55
N GLU A 373 22.22 7.50 -3.93
CA GLU A 373 21.74 8.05 -5.20
C GLU A 373 22.23 7.24 -6.39
N ASN A 374 21.35 7.08 -7.38
CA ASN A 374 21.61 6.33 -8.60
C ASN A 374 21.17 7.14 -9.82
N VAL A 375 21.92 7.05 -10.92
CA VAL A 375 21.67 7.84 -12.14
C VAL A 375 20.24 7.65 -12.67
N LEU A 376 19.72 6.41 -12.70
CA LEU A 376 18.38 6.12 -13.20
C LEU A 376 17.29 6.72 -12.31
N SER A 377 17.40 6.52 -11.00
CA SER A 377 16.41 7.05 -10.04
C SER A 377 16.50 8.57 -9.94
N SER A 378 17.71 9.16 -9.97
CA SER A 378 17.88 10.63 -9.98
C SER A 378 17.27 11.24 -11.24
N ARG A 379 17.49 10.63 -12.41
CA ARG A 379 16.84 11.03 -13.66
C ARG A 379 15.31 10.99 -13.56
N ALA A 380 14.75 9.94 -12.94
CA ALA A 380 13.31 9.81 -12.75
C ALA A 380 12.75 10.93 -11.85
N VAL A 381 13.48 11.32 -10.81
CA VAL A 381 13.13 12.45 -9.94
C VAL A 381 13.14 13.76 -10.71
N ASP A 382 14.22 14.01 -11.48
CA ASP A 382 14.39 15.25 -12.25
C ASP A 382 13.32 15.38 -13.35
N GLU A 383 13.01 14.30 -14.08
CA GLU A 383 11.98 14.31 -15.13
C GLU A 383 10.53 14.45 -14.57
N THR A 384 10.33 14.18 -13.28
CA THR A 384 9.03 14.34 -12.59
C THR A 384 9.05 15.44 -11.54
N ARG A 385 10.00 16.39 -11.66
CA ARG A 385 10.18 17.47 -10.67
C ARG A 385 8.86 18.20 -10.39
N GLY A 386 8.53 18.33 -9.11
CA GLY A 386 7.33 19.02 -8.61
C GLY A 386 6.03 18.29 -8.87
N MET A 387 6.01 17.14 -9.55
CA MET A 387 4.78 16.36 -9.77
C MET A 387 4.38 15.60 -8.52
N ILE A 388 3.11 15.73 -8.12
CA ILE A 388 2.48 15.02 -7.00
C ILE A 388 1.16 14.39 -7.44
N ALA A 389 0.71 13.39 -6.69
CA ALA A 389 -0.60 12.79 -6.86
C ALA A 389 -1.60 13.44 -5.90
N THR A 390 -2.73 13.90 -6.43
CA THR A 390 -3.80 14.55 -5.66
C THR A 390 -5.11 13.80 -5.81
N PHE A 391 -5.97 13.95 -4.82
CA PHE A 391 -7.36 13.48 -4.84
C PHE A 391 -8.22 14.60 -4.24
N GLU A 392 -9.22 15.03 -4.99
CA GLU A 392 -10.05 16.20 -4.62
C GLU A 392 -9.21 17.47 -4.33
N GLY A 393 -8.11 17.65 -5.07
CA GLY A 393 -7.21 18.79 -4.94
C GLY A 393 -6.16 18.70 -3.82
N GLU A 394 -6.23 17.68 -2.95
CA GLU A 394 -5.32 17.47 -1.83
C GLU A 394 -4.26 16.39 -2.12
N PRO A 395 -3.00 16.55 -1.69
CA PRO A 395 -2.01 15.49 -1.81
C PRO A 395 -2.46 14.21 -1.12
N ILE A 396 -2.41 13.07 -1.83
CA ILE A 396 -2.81 11.78 -1.27
C ILE A 396 -1.80 11.26 -0.23
N ASN A 397 -2.25 10.37 0.66
CA ASN A 397 -1.34 9.54 1.42
C ASN A 397 -0.84 8.41 0.52
N ALA A 398 0.20 8.69 -0.26
CA ALA A 398 0.72 7.82 -1.31
C ALA A 398 1.49 6.63 -0.71
N LEU A 399 0.77 5.73 -0.04
CA LEU A 399 1.34 4.51 0.54
C LEU A 399 1.82 3.56 -0.56
N TYR A 400 2.97 2.91 -0.35
CA TYR A 400 3.50 1.92 -1.26
C TYR A 400 4.07 0.71 -0.50
N THR A 401 4.09 -0.43 -1.18
CA THR A 401 4.52 -1.72 -0.61
C THR A 401 5.47 -2.41 -1.58
N SER A 402 6.44 -3.17 -1.06
CA SER A 402 7.43 -3.83 -1.91
C SER A 402 6.76 -4.81 -2.89
N THR A 403 6.09 -5.82 -2.37
CA THR A 403 5.49 -6.90 -3.17
C THR A 403 4.12 -7.24 -2.62
N CYS A 404 3.06 -7.02 -3.40
CA CYS A 404 1.69 -7.21 -2.91
C CYS A 404 1.19 -8.65 -2.95
N GLY A 405 1.94 -9.58 -3.52
CA GLY A 405 1.53 -10.98 -3.65
C GLY A 405 0.43 -11.22 -4.68
N GLY A 406 0.23 -10.29 -5.62
CA GLY A 406 -0.68 -10.39 -6.75
C GLY A 406 -1.92 -9.50 -6.68
N ARG A 407 -2.26 -8.96 -5.53
CA ARG A 407 -3.34 -7.99 -5.33
C ARG A 407 -3.06 -7.10 -4.13
N THR A 408 -3.28 -5.80 -4.26
CA THR A 408 -3.26 -4.88 -3.12
C THR A 408 -4.56 -4.99 -2.31
N GLU A 409 -4.57 -4.46 -1.08
CA GLU A 409 -5.71 -4.54 -0.16
C GLU A 409 -6.36 -3.16 0.03
N ASP A 410 -7.62 -3.16 0.42
CA ASP A 410 -8.33 -1.96 0.84
C ASP A 410 -7.71 -1.40 2.14
N SER A 411 -7.55 -0.07 2.22
CA SER A 411 -6.87 0.58 3.37
C SER A 411 -7.53 0.29 4.70
N GLU A 412 -8.85 0.23 4.77
CA GLU A 412 -9.63 -0.05 5.97
C GLU A 412 -9.34 -1.40 6.61
N ASN A 413 -8.91 -2.37 5.80
CA ASN A 413 -8.58 -3.71 6.29
C ASN A 413 -7.19 -3.78 6.97
N ILE A 414 -6.32 -2.78 6.74
CA ILE A 414 -4.95 -2.74 7.26
C ILE A 414 -4.77 -1.60 8.27
N PHE A 415 -5.26 -0.38 7.95
CA PHE A 415 -5.03 0.84 8.71
C PHE A 415 -6.28 1.35 9.44
N ASN A 416 -7.42 0.65 9.34
CA ASN A 416 -8.73 0.95 9.90
C ASN A 416 -9.47 2.17 9.28
N ASP A 417 -8.84 2.93 8.38
CA ASP A 417 -9.45 4.08 7.74
C ASP A 417 -9.81 3.74 6.29
N ALA A 418 -11.06 3.95 5.92
CA ALA A 418 -11.52 3.81 4.54
C ALA A 418 -11.10 5.04 3.73
N VAL A 419 -10.14 4.85 2.82
CA VAL A 419 -9.62 5.90 1.96
C VAL A 419 -10.01 5.62 0.51
N GLY A 420 -10.72 6.56 -0.13
CA GLY A 420 -11.33 6.37 -1.45
C GLY A 420 -10.34 5.98 -2.55
N TYR A 421 -9.14 6.55 -2.53
CA TYR A 421 -8.08 6.25 -3.49
C TYR A 421 -7.19 5.05 -3.12
N LEU A 422 -7.31 4.46 -1.92
CA LEU A 422 -6.53 3.29 -1.45
C LEU A 422 -7.39 2.01 -1.45
N LYS A 423 -7.89 1.64 -2.61
CA LYS A 423 -8.68 0.42 -2.82
C LYS A 423 -7.82 -0.70 -3.40
N GLY A 424 -8.14 -1.93 -3.00
CA GLY A 424 -7.43 -3.12 -3.45
C GLY A 424 -7.53 -3.35 -4.95
N ARG A 425 -6.38 -3.44 -5.63
CA ARG A 425 -6.24 -3.58 -7.07
C ARG A 425 -5.50 -4.85 -7.45
N GLU A 426 -5.86 -5.46 -8.59
CA GLU A 426 -5.06 -6.49 -9.20
C GLU A 426 -3.70 -5.91 -9.62
N CYS A 427 -2.63 -6.65 -9.35
CA CYS A 427 -1.31 -6.28 -9.82
C CYS A 427 -1.11 -6.62 -11.29
N ALA A 428 -0.23 -5.87 -11.99
CA ALA A 428 0.10 -6.14 -13.38
C ALA A 428 0.79 -7.50 -13.53
N ALA A 429 0.40 -8.25 -14.56
CA ALA A 429 1.12 -9.44 -14.97
C ALA A 429 2.42 -9.07 -15.69
N GLU A 430 3.48 -9.78 -15.37
CA GLU A 430 4.77 -9.72 -16.07
C GLU A 430 5.17 -11.11 -16.52
N GLY A 431 5.80 -11.21 -17.69
CA GLY A 431 6.27 -12.45 -18.23
C GLY A 431 7.50 -13.01 -17.54
N ARG A 432 7.82 -14.24 -17.88
CA ARG A 432 9.07 -14.88 -17.48
C ARG A 432 10.24 -14.04 -17.99
N ALA A 433 11.19 -13.70 -17.15
CA ALA A 433 12.39 -12.96 -17.52
C ALA A 433 13.21 -13.59 -18.67
N ALA A 434 12.99 -14.87 -18.94
CA ALA A 434 13.63 -15.63 -20.03
C ALA A 434 12.95 -15.50 -21.39
N LEU A 435 11.74 -14.91 -21.47
CA LEU A 435 11.03 -14.71 -22.75
C LEU A 435 10.97 -13.21 -23.01
N ALA A 436 11.51 -12.80 -24.17
CA ALA A 436 11.29 -11.45 -24.66
C ALA A 436 9.76 -11.21 -24.79
N PRO A 437 9.24 -10.06 -24.34
CA PRO A 437 7.82 -9.79 -24.49
C PRO A 437 7.44 -9.77 -25.99
N PHE A 438 6.32 -10.39 -26.32
CA PHE A 438 5.75 -10.27 -27.65
C PHE A 438 5.10 -8.89 -27.76
N ILE A 439 5.59 -8.05 -28.68
CA ILE A 439 5.11 -6.68 -28.82
C ILE A 439 4.15 -6.59 -30.00
N ILE A 440 2.89 -6.28 -29.70
CA ILE A 440 1.89 -5.91 -30.71
C ILE A 440 1.96 -4.41 -30.90
N LYS A 441 2.00 -3.97 -32.15
CA LYS A 441 1.95 -2.56 -32.54
C LYS A 441 0.80 -2.34 -33.51
N THR A 442 0.22 -1.16 -33.48
CA THR A 442 -0.77 -0.73 -34.47
C THR A 442 -0.31 0.53 -35.18
N THR A 443 -0.67 0.64 -36.46
CA THR A 443 -0.48 1.87 -37.24
C THR A 443 -1.54 2.93 -36.92
N ARG A 444 -2.63 2.53 -36.22
CA ARG A 444 -3.67 3.46 -35.79
C ARG A 444 -3.13 4.41 -34.74
N GLU A 445 -3.43 5.69 -34.89
CA GLU A 445 -3.21 6.65 -33.81
C GLU A 445 -4.24 6.43 -32.71
N PRO A 446 -3.81 6.25 -31.43
CA PRO A 446 -4.74 6.16 -30.33
C PRO A 446 -5.48 7.48 -30.19
N ALA A 447 -6.76 7.39 -29.80
CA ALA A 447 -7.50 8.55 -29.36
C ALA A 447 -6.88 9.10 -28.07
N GLU A 448 -6.61 10.40 -28.01
CA GLU A 448 -6.12 11.07 -26.82
C GLU A 448 -7.32 11.63 -26.04
N PHE A 449 -7.61 11.04 -24.89
CA PHE A 449 -8.62 11.51 -23.95
C PHE A 449 -7.96 12.10 -22.72
N LYS A 450 -8.43 13.28 -22.32
CA LYS A 450 -8.07 13.90 -21.04
C LYS A 450 -9.07 13.53 -19.95
N GLU A 451 -10.31 13.26 -20.36
CA GLU A 451 -11.42 12.93 -19.47
C GLU A 451 -11.63 11.42 -19.41
N GLU A 452 -11.53 10.85 -18.22
CA GLU A 452 -11.69 9.41 -17.96
C GLU A 452 -13.06 8.87 -18.44
N GLN A 453 -14.09 9.67 -18.29
CA GLN A 453 -15.45 9.33 -18.73
C GLN A 453 -15.56 9.06 -20.24
N ASN A 454 -14.68 9.64 -21.04
CA ASN A 454 -14.68 9.49 -22.49
C ASN A 454 -13.86 8.29 -22.99
N LEU A 455 -13.08 7.63 -22.13
CA LEU A 455 -12.32 6.43 -22.49
C LEU A 455 -13.22 5.29 -23.01
N THR A 456 -14.41 5.16 -22.44
CA THR A 456 -15.41 4.18 -22.88
C THR A 456 -15.87 4.47 -24.31
N ALA A 457 -15.99 5.75 -24.68
CA ALA A 457 -16.39 6.13 -26.04
C ALA A 457 -15.37 5.68 -27.11
N ALA A 458 -14.07 5.68 -26.81
CA ALA A 458 -13.05 5.15 -27.73
C ALA A 458 -13.26 3.66 -28.04
N ARG A 459 -13.55 2.88 -27.00
CA ARG A 459 -13.87 1.46 -27.11
C ARG A 459 -15.12 1.23 -27.97
N ASP A 460 -16.19 1.94 -27.62
CA ASP A 460 -17.49 1.77 -28.28
C ASP A 460 -17.43 2.15 -29.74
N VAL A 461 -16.77 3.27 -30.06
CA VAL A 461 -16.55 3.68 -31.46
C VAL A 461 -15.71 2.65 -32.23
N ALA A 462 -14.63 2.13 -31.61
CA ALA A 462 -13.81 1.10 -32.24
C ALA A 462 -14.65 -0.14 -32.60
N LEU A 463 -15.41 -0.66 -31.62
CA LEU A 463 -16.26 -1.84 -31.80
C LEU A 463 -17.34 -1.63 -32.86
N LEU A 464 -18.05 -0.50 -32.83
CA LEU A 464 -19.10 -0.20 -33.79
C LEU A 464 -18.54 0.04 -35.19
N SER A 465 -17.32 0.60 -35.30
CA SER A 465 -16.65 0.80 -36.58
C SER A 465 -16.38 -0.51 -37.31
N LEU A 466 -16.10 -1.61 -36.59
CA LEU A 466 -15.91 -2.95 -37.19
C LEU A 466 -17.17 -3.50 -37.87
N HIS A 467 -18.33 -2.99 -37.50
CA HIS A 467 -19.65 -3.42 -37.97
C HIS A 467 -20.31 -2.43 -38.93
N ASN A 468 -19.50 -1.60 -39.64
CA ASN A 468 -19.96 -0.66 -40.67
C ASN A 468 -20.99 0.39 -40.20
N PHE A 469 -20.78 0.97 -39.02
CA PHE A 469 -21.49 2.17 -38.57
C PHE A 469 -20.89 3.38 -39.27
N GLY A 470 -21.43 3.69 -40.44
CA GLY A 470 -20.82 4.49 -41.50
C GLY A 470 -20.50 5.96 -41.24
N SER A 471 -20.89 6.54 -40.10
CA SER A 471 -20.61 7.95 -39.79
C SER A 471 -19.61 8.12 -38.62
N LEU A 472 -19.02 7.03 -38.13
CA LEU A 472 -18.07 7.10 -37.02
C LEU A 472 -16.70 7.54 -37.54
N ARG A 473 -16.10 8.52 -36.88
CA ARG A 473 -14.76 8.99 -37.19
C ARG A 473 -13.73 8.00 -36.65
N PRO A 474 -12.65 7.71 -37.39
CA PRO A 474 -11.58 6.83 -36.90
C PRO A 474 -10.79 7.42 -35.72
N LYS A 475 -10.83 8.74 -35.53
CA LYS A 475 -10.19 9.44 -34.42
C LYS A 475 -11.25 10.15 -33.60
N VAL A 476 -11.40 9.72 -32.36
CA VAL A 476 -12.34 10.27 -31.36
C VAL A 476 -11.58 11.20 -30.46
N SER A 477 -12.13 12.38 -30.16
CA SER A 477 -11.61 13.33 -29.17
C SER A 477 -12.63 13.57 -28.05
N ASP A 478 -12.19 14.11 -26.92
CA ASP A 478 -13.09 14.45 -25.80
C ASP A 478 -14.22 15.37 -26.27
N SER A 479 -13.90 16.43 -27.03
CA SER A 479 -14.91 17.36 -27.53
C SER A 479 -15.93 16.66 -28.42
N TRP A 480 -15.49 15.82 -29.37
CA TRP A 480 -16.41 15.10 -30.24
C TRP A 480 -17.31 14.13 -29.45
N ALA A 481 -16.76 13.43 -28.46
CA ALA A 481 -17.51 12.49 -27.65
C ALA A 481 -18.56 13.16 -26.76
N SER A 482 -18.19 14.32 -26.19
CA SER A 482 -19.04 15.11 -25.31
C SER A 482 -20.09 15.96 -26.05
N ASP A 483 -19.85 16.28 -27.31
CA ASP A 483 -20.81 17.04 -28.13
C ASP A 483 -22.13 16.28 -28.30
N GLU A 484 -23.22 17.03 -28.47
CA GLU A 484 -24.55 16.51 -28.77
C GLU A 484 -24.58 15.72 -30.08
N SER A 485 -25.28 14.59 -30.06
CA SER A 485 -25.57 13.84 -31.31
C SER A 485 -26.67 14.53 -32.13
N SER A 486 -26.50 14.57 -33.44
CA SER A 486 -27.54 15.06 -34.35
C SER A 486 -28.58 13.97 -34.63
N VAL A 487 -29.78 14.40 -34.99
CA VAL A 487 -30.87 13.49 -35.41
C VAL A 487 -30.45 12.59 -36.55
N SER A 488 -29.68 13.10 -37.54
CA SER A 488 -29.19 12.35 -38.68
C SER A 488 -28.17 11.26 -38.30
N GLU A 489 -27.27 11.56 -37.31
CA GLU A 489 -26.33 10.58 -36.79
C GLU A 489 -27.05 9.43 -36.11
N VAL A 490 -27.97 9.76 -35.15
CA VAL A 490 -28.72 8.75 -34.41
C VAL A 490 -29.57 7.89 -35.32
N ARG A 491 -30.26 8.50 -36.33
CA ARG A 491 -31.01 7.76 -37.33
C ARG A 491 -30.13 6.78 -38.12
N SER A 492 -28.95 7.20 -38.52
CA SER A 492 -27.99 6.35 -39.25
C SER A 492 -27.49 5.20 -38.37
N TRP A 493 -27.20 5.47 -37.08
CA TRP A 493 -26.77 4.44 -36.13
C TRP A 493 -27.87 3.41 -35.86
N LEU A 494 -29.11 3.83 -35.62
CA LEU A 494 -30.25 2.93 -35.43
C LEU A 494 -30.54 2.09 -36.68
N ALA A 495 -30.37 2.64 -37.87
CA ALA A 495 -30.46 1.87 -39.11
C ALA A 495 -29.34 0.81 -39.22
N SER A 496 -28.14 1.12 -38.74
CA SER A 496 -27.05 0.15 -38.67
C SER A 496 -27.30 -0.93 -37.62
N VAL A 497 -27.90 -0.59 -36.48
CA VAL A 497 -28.37 -1.56 -35.48
C VAL A 497 -29.41 -2.50 -36.10
N ALA A 498 -30.46 -1.96 -36.75
CA ALA A 498 -31.50 -2.75 -37.35
C ALA A 498 -30.97 -3.72 -38.42
N ARG A 499 -29.95 -3.30 -39.21
CA ARG A 499 -29.26 -4.17 -40.16
C ARG A 499 -28.56 -5.34 -39.48
N LEU A 500 -27.82 -5.08 -38.39
CA LEU A 500 -27.11 -6.12 -37.63
C LEU A 500 -28.05 -7.10 -36.93
N THR A 501 -29.23 -6.65 -36.53
CA THR A 501 -30.25 -7.45 -35.87
C THR A 501 -31.22 -8.11 -36.81
N HIS A 502 -31.06 -7.89 -38.13
CA HIS A 502 -31.99 -8.33 -39.18
C HIS A 502 -33.42 -7.80 -38.97
N GLN A 503 -33.55 -6.58 -38.42
CA GLN A 503 -34.83 -5.88 -38.24
C GLN A 503 -35.01 -4.79 -39.29
N VAL A 504 -36.26 -4.31 -39.42
CA VAL A 504 -36.57 -3.14 -40.22
C VAL A 504 -36.10 -1.89 -39.48
N ALA A 505 -35.49 -0.95 -40.21
CA ALA A 505 -35.07 0.32 -39.59
C ALA A 505 -36.29 1.02 -38.98
N PRO A 506 -36.20 1.47 -37.71
CA PRO A 506 -37.35 2.10 -37.05
C PRO A 506 -37.73 3.43 -37.72
N THR A 507 -39.02 3.70 -37.81
CA THR A 507 -39.49 5.06 -38.13
C THR A 507 -39.25 5.92 -36.91
N VAL A 508 -38.42 6.93 -36.99
CA VAL A 508 -38.00 7.75 -35.88
C VAL A 508 -38.45 9.20 -36.03
N THR A 509 -38.74 9.85 -34.92
CA THR A 509 -39.13 11.28 -34.87
C THR A 509 -37.91 12.19 -35.03
N GLU A 510 -38.14 13.48 -35.16
CA GLU A 510 -37.09 14.51 -35.17
C GLU A 510 -36.45 14.71 -33.80
N GLU A 511 -36.93 14.03 -32.74
CA GLU A 511 -36.40 14.07 -31.40
C GLU A 511 -35.60 12.79 -31.05
N VAL A 512 -35.30 11.93 -32.02
CA VAL A 512 -34.66 10.62 -31.78
C VAL A 512 -33.29 10.69 -31.10
N ASN A 513 -32.65 11.85 -31.11
CA ASN A 513 -31.42 12.11 -30.37
C ASN A 513 -31.64 12.45 -28.89
N ARG A 514 -32.89 12.51 -28.40
CA ARG A 514 -33.23 12.66 -26.98
C ARG A 514 -33.48 11.31 -26.31
N PRO A 515 -33.16 11.16 -25.00
CA PRO A 515 -33.25 9.87 -24.30
C PRO A 515 -34.58 9.11 -24.52
N PRO A 516 -35.80 9.71 -24.44
CA PRO A 516 -37.01 8.95 -24.58
C PRO A 516 -37.20 8.36 -25.99
N ALA A 517 -37.09 9.19 -27.02
CA ALA A 517 -37.30 8.76 -28.39
C ALA A 517 -36.14 7.84 -28.86
N PHE A 518 -34.92 8.07 -28.39
CA PHE A 518 -33.77 7.20 -28.60
C PHE A 518 -34.02 5.81 -28.02
N ALA A 519 -34.52 5.72 -26.77
CA ALA A 519 -34.80 4.43 -26.12
C ALA A 519 -35.77 3.57 -26.91
N THR A 520 -36.91 4.15 -27.37
CA THR A 520 -37.88 3.44 -28.21
C THR A 520 -37.30 3.08 -29.57
N GLY A 521 -36.54 4.00 -30.19
CA GLY A 521 -35.86 3.73 -31.46
C GLY A 521 -34.84 2.59 -31.37
N LEU A 522 -34.04 2.58 -30.28
CA LEU A 522 -33.06 1.53 -30.05
C LEU A 522 -33.73 0.18 -29.74
N SER A 523 -34.77 0.17 -28.90
CA SER A 523 -35.57 -1.01 -28.60
C SER A 523 -36.11 -1.62 -29.87
N THR A 524 -36.73 -0.81 -30.71
CA THR A 524 -37.32 -1.24 -32.02
C THR A 524 -36.24 -1.71 -32.97
N ALA A 525 -35.11 -1.01 -33.09
CA ALA A 525 -34.01 -1.42 -33.94
C ALA A 525 -33.38 -2.77 -33.54
N VAL A 526 -33.41 -3.10 -32.28
CA VAL A 526 -32.82 -4.36 -31.74
C VAL A 526 -33.83 -5.50 -31.75
N PHE A 527 -35.12 -5.26 -31.46
CA PHE A 527 -36.10 -6.31 -31.21
C PHE A 527 -37.28 -6.34 -32.21
N GLY A 528 -37.38 -5.32 -33.05
CA GLY A 528 -38.49 -5.15 -33.99
C GLY A 528 -39.73 -4.52 -33.35
N GLU A 529 -39.77 -4.33 -32.07
CA GLU A 529 -40.89 -3.79 -31.28
C GLU A 529 -40.39 -3.04 -30.03
N SER A 530 -41.32 -2.34 -29.32
CA SER A 530 -41.05 -1.80 -27.99
C SER A 530 -40.89 -2.94 -26.98
N ARG A 531 -39.63 -3.24 -26.59
CA ARG A 531 -39.36 -4.36 -25.69
C ARG A 531 -39.79 -4.05 -24.27
N GLY A 532 -39.71 -2.79 -23.87
CA GLY A 532 -40.18 -2.32 -22.56
C GLY A 532 -41.68 -2.59 -22.36
N SER A 533 -42.49 -2.22 -23.34
CA SER A 533 -43.94 -2.44 -23.29
C SER A 533 -44.33 -3.92 -23.26
N THR A 534 -43.50 -4.79 -23.82
CA THR A 534 -43.75 -6.25 -23.81
C THR A 534 -43.35 -6.90 -22.48
N LEU A 535 -42.34 -6.38 -21.78
CA LEU A 535 -41.73 -7.01 -20.62
C LEU A 535 -42.11 -6.41 -19.27
N LEU A 536 -42.49 -5.12 -19.23
CA LEU A 536 -42.72 -4.35 -18.02
C LEU A 536 -44.19 -3.98 -17.88
N ASN A 537 -44.73 -4.08 -16.69
CA ASN A 537 -46.04 -3.47 -16.34
C ASN A 537 -45.82 -2.04 -15.80
N ASP A 538 -46.85 -1.28 -15.59
CA ASP A 538 -46.78 0.12 -15.17
C ASP A 538 -46.07 0.29 -13.81
N ALA A 539 -46.29 -0.62 -12.86
CA ALA A 539 -45.61 -0.57 -11.56
C ALA A 539 -44.12 -0.81 -11.66
N ASP A 540 -43.70 -1.74 -12.55
CA ASP A 540 -42.26 -1.95 -12.84
C ASP A 540 -41.65 -0.72 -13.48
N VAL A 541 -42.35 -0.09 -14.41
CA VAL A 541 -41.92 1.13 -15.11
C VAL A 541 -41.73 2.27 -14.12
N ASP A 542 -42.69 2.51 -13.21
CA ASP A 542 -42.58 3.56 -12.20
C ASP A 542 -41.48 3.31 -11.20
N TYR A 543 -41.27 2.06 -10.79
CA TYR A 543 -40.15 1.68 -9.92
C TYR A 543 -38.76 1.91 -10.58
N LEU A 544 -38.61 1.52 -11.85
CA LEU A 544 -37.37 1.63 -12.59
C LEU A 544 -37.03 3.07 -13.03
N LEU A 545 -38.05 3.90 -13.21
CA LEU A 545 -37.92 5.33 -13.51
C LEU A 545 -37.82 6.19 -12.23
N ALA A 546 -37.26 5.68 -11.16
CA ALA A 546 -36.99 6.46 -9.94
C ALA A 546 -35.86 7.50 -10.15
N VAL A 547 -36.02 8.36 -11.17
CA VAL A 547 -35.13 9.47 -11.50
C VAL A 547 -35.85 10.80 -11.24
N ARG A 548 -35.07 11.87 -10.97
CA ARG A 548 -35.69 13.17 -10.55
C ARG A 548 -36.59 13.80 -11.59
N ASP A 549 -36.31 13.55 -12.86
CA ASP A 549 -37.01 14.11 -14.01
C ASP A 549 -37.93 13.08 -14.72
N ALA A 550 -38.31 12.01 -14.03
CA ALA A 550 -39.18 10.96 -14.56
C ALA A 550 -40.51 11.47 -15.14
N GLY A 551 -41.06 12.57 -14.57
CA GLY A 551 -42.30 13.20 -15.04
C GLY A 551 -42.17 13.86 -16.41
N GLU A 552 -40.95 14.11 -16.90
CA GLU A 552 -40.70 14.69 -18.22
C GLU A 552 -40.59 13.64 -19.32
N VAL A 553 -40.56 12.35 -18.98
CA VAL A 553 -40.53 11.25 -19.95
C VAL A 553 -41.92 11.01 -20.48
N PRO A 554 -42.16 11.15 -21.81
CA PRO A 554 -43.47 10.92 -22.41
C PRO A 554 -44.01 9.52 -22.11
N ALA A 555 -45.30 9.38 -21.86
CA ALA A 555 -45.96 8.11 -21.51
C ALA A 555 -45.63 6.98 -22.50
N THR A 556 -45.56 7.28 -23.77
CA THR A 556 -45.29 6.34 -24.88
C THR A 556 -43.88 5.77 -24.86
N ASN A 557 -42.91 6.44 -24.17
CA ASN A 557 -41.52 6.03 -24.16
C ASN A 557 -41.07 5.46 -22.81
N ARG A 558 -41.89 5.63 -21.75
CA ARG A 558 -41.53 5.26 -20.36
C ARG A 558 -41.08 3.82 -20.24
N ALA A 559 -41.80 2.89 -20.85
CA ALA A 559 -41.48 1.46 -20.76
C ALA A 559 -40.12 1.11 -21.38
N ASP A 560 -39.79 1.67 -22.55
CA ASP A 560 -38.48 1.42 -23.19
C ASP A 560 -37.36 2.10 -22.44
N VAL A 561 -37.55 3.31 -21.91
CA VAL A 561 -36.57 3.96 -21.04
C VAL A 561 -36.28 3.12 -19.80
N ALA A 562 -37.33 2.66 -19.11
CA ALA A 562 -37.24 1.79 -17.94
C ALA A 562 -36.49 0.48 -18.24
N PHE A 563 -36.81 -0.14 -19.39
CA PHE A 563 -36.13 -1.35 -19.85
C PHE A 563 -34.62 -1.13 -20.07
N LEU A 564 -34.24 -0.06 -20.75
CA LEU A 564 -32.82 0.22 -21.02
C LEU A 564 -32.06 0.59 -19.74
N ILE A 565 -32.69 1.25 -18.77
CA ILE A 565 -32.09 1.53 -17.44
C ILE A 565 -31.93 0.24 -16.66
N ARG A 566 -32.96 -0.60 -16.57
CA ARG A 566 -32.92 -1.87 -15.86
C ARG A 566 -31.74 -2.75 -16.28
N ASP A 567 -31.51 -2.84 -17.58
CA ASP A 567 -30.47 -3.72 -18.14
C ASP A 567 -29.11 -2.99 -18.29
N GLY A 568 -29.01 -1.74 -17.81
CA GLY A 568 -27.80 -0.95 -17.83
C GLY A 568 -27.33 -0.52 -19.22
N PHE A 569 -28.29 -0.43 -20.18
CA PHE A 569 -28.01 0.03 -21.54
C PHE A 569 -28.11 1.56 -21.66
N LEU A 570 -28.94 2.20 -20.88
CA LEU A 570 -29.02 3.66 -20.77
C LEU A 570 -28.63 4.10 -19.36
N ALA A 571 -27.53 4.83 -19.25
CA ALA A 571 -27.04 5.31 -17.97
C ALA A 571 -27.86 6.49 -17.43
N VAL A 572 -28.22 6.45 -16.17
CA VAL A 572 -28.70 7.60 -15.39
C VAL A 572 -27.49 8.46 -15.04
N LEU A 573 -27.62 9.77 -15.13
CA LEU A 573 -26.54 10.70 -14.79
C LEU A 573 -26.23 10.71 -13.27
N PRO A 574 -25.05 11.17 -12.84
CA PRO A 574 -24.68 11.18 -11.42
C PRO A 574 -25.61 12.01 -10.52
N ASP A 575 -26.31 13.01 -11.09
CA ASP A 575 -27.29 13.82 -10.41
C ASP A 575 -28.69 13.15 -10.31
N ALA A 576 -28.79 11.87 -10.69
CA ALA A 576 -30.01 11.07 -10.74
C ALA A 576 -31.05 11.62 -11.74
N THR A 577 -30.62 12.23 -12.87
CA THR A 577 -31.48 12.67 -13.96
C THR A 577 -31.21 11.89 -15.25
N LEU A 578 -32.16 11.95 -16.19
CA LEU A 578 -32.03 11.44 -17.54
C LEU A 578 -31.84 12.56 -18.57
N ARG A 579 -32.30 13.75 -18.24
CA ARG A 579 -32.45 14.94 -19.11
C ARG A 579 -33.25 14.64 -20.37
N PRO A 580 -34.52 14.31 -20.24
CA PRO A 580 -35.37 13.82 -21.35
C PRO A 580 -35.48 14.78 -22.51
N ARG A 581 -35.33 16.10 -22.27
CA ARG A 581 -35.48 17.16 -23.27
C ARG A 581 -34.18 17.57 -23.94
N GLU A 582 -33.05 17.13 -23.40
CA GLU A 582 -31.72 17.46 -23.96
C GLU A 582 -31.27 16.36 -24.92
N PRO A 583 -30.56 16.70 -26.01
CA PRO A 583 -29.91 15.69 -26.86
C PRO A 583 -28.89 14.85 -26.10
N LEU A 584 -28.81 13.58 -26.43
CA LEU A 584 -27.74 12.71 -25.96
C LEU A 584 -26.38 13.15 -26.52
N SER A 585 -25.33 13.14 -25.70
CA SER A 585 -23.99 13.22 -26.24
C SER A 585 -23.68 12.00 -27.13
N ARG A 586 -22.75 12.16 -28.10
CA ARG A 586 -22.34 11.03 -28.95
C ARG A 586 -21.85 9.85 -28.13
N ALA A 587 -21.03 10.11 -27.10
CA ALA A 587 -20.56 9.07 -26.18
C ALA A 587 -21.70 8.28 -25.54
N ARG A 588 -22.72 8.97 -25.03
CA ARG A 588 -23.83 8.35 -24.32
C ARG A 588 -24.72 7.51 -25.27
N ALA A 589 -24.99 8.01 -26.45
CA ALA A 589 -25.77 7.29 -27.45
C ALA A 589 -25.04 6.03 -27.96
N LEU A 590 -23.73 6.17 -28.32
CA LEU A 590 -22.93 5.06 -28.83
C LEU A 590 -22.66 4.02 -27.73
N HIS A 591 -22.48 4.44 -26.50
CA HIS A 591 -22.33 3.52 -25.36
C HIS A 591 -23.58 2.65 -25.18
N SER A 592 -24.77 3.24 -25.24
CA SER A 592 -26.03 2.49 -25.16
C SER A 592 -26.14 1.45 -26.28
N ILE A 593 -25.79 1.83 -27.49
CA ILE A 593 -25.81 0.93 -28.67
C ILE A 593 -24.78 -0.20 -28.50
N ALA A 594 -23.52 0.13 -28.18
CA ALA A 594 -22.48 -0.87 -28.01
C ALA A 594 -22.80 -1.88 -26.90
N ARG A 595 -23.32 -1.41 -25.76
CA ARG A 595 -23.70 -2.25 -24.62
C ARG A 595 -24.78 -3.26 -24.97
N ILE A 596 -25.84 -2.84 -25.63
CA ILE A 596 -26.95 -3.75 -26.00
C ILE A 596 -26.51 -4.77 -27.07
N LEU A 597 -25.68 -4.36 -28.04
CA LEU A 597 -25.15 -5.25 -29.08
C LEU A 597 -24.16 -6.25 -28.50
N GLU A 598 -23.29 -5.81 -27.57
CA GLU A 598 -22.36 -6.69 -26.86
C GLU A 598 -23.12 -7.72 -26.01
N ALA A 599 -24.11 -7.30 -25.24
CA ALA A 599 -24.95 -8.17 -24.40
C ALA A 599 -25.67 -9.26 -25.24
N ARG A 600 -26.00 -8.94 -26.48
CA ARG A 600 -26.63 -9.88 -27.42
C ARG A 600 -25.63 -10.72 -28.23
N GLY A 601 -24.31 -10.53 -27.99
CA GLY A 601 -23.25 -11.24 -28.73
C GLY A 601 -23.10 -10.84 -30.21
N LEU A 602 -23.72 -9.73 -30.63
CA LEU A 602 -23.74 -9.28 -32.02
C LEU A 602 -22.43 -8.63 -32.47
N LEU A 603 -21.59 -8.21 -31.51
CA LEU A 603 -20.26 -7.68 -31.80
C LEU A 603 -19.20 -8.78 -31.99
N GLN A 604 -19.60 -10.05 -31.97
CA GLN A 604 -18.74 -11.23 -32.25
C GLN A 604 -17.43 -11.27 -31.45
N LEU A 605 -17.43 -10.67 -30.25
CA LEU A 605 -16.27 -10.63 -29.38
C LEU A 605 -15.97 -12.02 -28.79
N GLN A 606 -14.72 -12.41 -28.88
CA GLN A 606 -14.21 -13.64 -28.30
C GLN A 606 -13.37 -13.32 -27.04
N LYS A 607 -13.37 -14.24 -26.07
CA LYS A 607 -12.57 -14.14 -24.84
C LYS A 607 -11.54 -15.25 -24.83
N GLY A 608 -10.32 -14.95 -24.37
CA GLY A 608 -9.24 -15.92 -24.29
C GLY A 608 -8.09 -15.41 -23.40
N ALA A 609 -6.96 -16.09 -23.53
CA ALA A 609 -5.70 -15.69 -22.91
C ALA A 609 -4.57 -15.69 -23.95
N ALA A 610 -3.73 -14.66 -23.89
CA ALA A 610 -2.59 -14.53 -24.79
C ALA A 610 -1.48 -15.53 -24.43
N ARG A 611 -0.88 -16.16 -25.44
CA ARG A 611 0.27 -17.05 -25.30
C ARG A 611 1.31 -16.77 -26.40
N PRO A 612 2.27 -15.89 -26.15
CA PRO A 612 3.41 -15.71 -27.05
C PRO A 612 4.21 -17.01 -27.16
N THR A 613 4.69 -17.29 -28.36
CA THR A 613 5.57 -18.44 -28.62
C THR A 613 7.00 -17.99 -28.85
N ALA A 614 7.97 -18.92 -28.76
CA ALA A 614 9.37 -18.63 -29.03
C ALA A 614 9.63 -18.17 -30.47
N ASP A 615 8.74 -18.56 -31.40
CA ASP A 615 8.84 -18.23 -32.83
C ASP A 615 8.21 -16.88 -33.19
N ASN A 616 7.99 -16.01 -32.21
CA ASN A 616 7.34 -14.71 -32.37
C ASN A 616 5.90 -14.78 -32.93
N ASN A 617 5.22 -15.88 -32.72
CA ASN A 617 3.81 -16.07 -33.06
C ASN A 617 2.95 -15.85 -31.81
N LEU A 618 1.73 -15.34 -32.02
CA LEU A 618 0.74 -15.20 -30.95
C LEU A 618 -0.29 -16.32 -31.08
N ILE A 619 -0.50 -17.02 -30.01
CA ILE A 619 -1.59 -17.98 -29.84
C ILE A 619 -2.60 -17.39 -28.87
N LEU A 620 -3.88 -17.38 -29.23
CA LEU A 620 -4.96 -17.05 -28.33
C LEU A 620 -5.60 -18.35 -27.83
N ARG A 621 -5.54 -18.60 -26.56
CA ARG A 621 -6.26 -19.71 -25.93
C ARG A 621 -7.68 -19.28 -25.65
N SER A 622 -8.63 -19.89 -26.33
CA SER A 622 -10.06 -19.63 -26.12
C SER A 622 -10.51 -20.04 -24.72
N ALA A 623 -11.66 -19.53 -24.28
CA ALA A 623 -12.30 -19.91 -23.02
C ALA A 623 -12.58 -21.43 -22.90
N LYS A 624 -12.71 -22.12 -24.04
CA LYS A 624 -12.86 -23.59 -24.11
C LYS A 624 -11.53 -24.35 -24.10
N GLY A 625 -10.40 -23.65 -23.86
CA GLY A 625 -9.07 -24.27 -23.77
C GLY A 625 -8.41 -24.60 -25.11
N LYS A 626 -9.03 -24.24 -26.25
CA LYS A 626 -8.46 -24.46 -27.58
C LYS A 626 -7.45 -23.36 -27.91
N ASP A 627 -6.27 -23.72 -28.33
CA ASP A 627 -5.23 -22.83 -28.82
C ASP A 627 -5.47 -22.50 -30.30
N VAL A 628 -5.55 -21.21 -30.64
CA VAL A 628 -5.77 -20.71 -32.00
C VAL A 628 -4.61 -19.77 -32.35
N PRO A 629 -3.78 -20.14 -33.34
CA PRO A 629 -2.79 -19.20 -33.84
C PRO A 629 -3.52 -18.05 -34.55
N VAL A 630 -3.10 -16.83 -34.29
CA VAL A 630 -3.73 -15.64 -34.86
C VAL A 630 -2.71 -14.72 -35.50
N LYS A 631 -3.12 -14.09 -36.57
CA LYS A 631 -2.43 -12.96 -37.19
C LYS A 631 -3.09 -11.67 -36.70
N ILE A 632 -2.30 -10.71 -36.32
CA ILE A 632 -2.79 -9.39 -35.88
C ILE A 632 -2.76 -8.45 -37.08
N SER A 633 -3.84 -7.72 -37.31
CA SER A 633 -3.89 -6.68 -38.33
C SER A 633 -2.93 -5.55 -38.01
N GLU A 634 -2.28 -4.97 -39.00
CA GLU A 634 -1.38 -3.83 -38.82
C GLU A 634 -2.10 -2.58 -38.30
N ASP A 635 -3.40 -2.47 -38.56
CA ASP A 635 -4.27 -1.38 -38.14
C ASP A 635 -5.25 -1.79 -37.03
N VAL A 636 -4.90 -2.81 -36.22
CA VAL A 636 -5.72 -3.32 -35.15
C VAL A 636 -6.13 -2.20 -34.16
N PHE A 637 -7.38 -2.18 -33.71
CA PHE A 637 -7.79 -1.38 -32.57
C PHE A 637 -7.24 -2.02 -31.29
N LEU A 638 -6.27 -1.35 -30.66
CA LEU A 638 -5.51 -1.91 -29.56
C LEU A 638 -5.81 -1.17 -28.27
N PHE A 639 -6.27 -1.92 -27.25
CA PHE A 639 -6.61 -1.40 -25.94
C PHE A 639 -5.85 -2.12 -24.83
N ARG A 640 -5.51 -1.38 -23.78
CA ARG A 640 -4.92 -1.92 -22.57
C ARG A 640 -5.77 -1.53 -21.35
N GLN A 641 -6.16 -2.51 -20.54
CA GLN A 641 -6.84 -2.25 -19.28
C GLN A 641 -5.83 -1.87 -18.20
N ILE A 642 -6.08 -0.74 -17.52
CA ILE A 642 -5.32 -0.23 -16.38
C ILE A 642 -6.33 0.15 -15.30
N GLY A 643 -6.25 -0.51 -14.14
CA GLY A 643 -7.31 -0.39 -13.15
C GLY A 643 -8.64 -0.88 -13.73
N GLU A 644 -9.65 -0.03 -13.74
CA GLU A 644 -10.98 -0.33 -14.29
C GLU A 644 -11.18 0.19 -15.71
N ASN A 645 -10.26 1.02 -16.21
CA ASN A 645 -10.38 1.71 -17.49
C ASN A 645 -9.62 1.00 -18.62
N LEU A 646 -10.16 1.11 -19.83
CA LEU A 646 -9.54 0.65 -21.08
C LEU A 646 -8.96 1.85 -21.82
N TYR A 647 -7.65 1.83 -22.04
CA TYR A 647 -6.92 2.88 -22.75
C TYR A 647 -6.56 2.42 -24.15
N PRO A 648 -6.85 3.22 -25.19
CA PRO A 648 -6.33 2.99 -26.53
C PRO A 648 -4.82 3.22 -26.53
N VAL A 649 -4.04 2.30 -27.13
CA VAL A 649 -2.57 2.34 -27.12
C VAL A 649 -1.98 2.04 -28.48
N ARG A 650 -0.76 2.55 -28.79
CA ARG A 650 -0.02 2.22 -30.02
C ARG A 650 0.69 0.87 -29.97
N SER A 651 1.00 0.41 -28.77
CA SER A 651 1.66 -0.86 -28.59
C SER A 651 1.33 -1.48 -27.24
N VAL A 652 1.38 -2.81 -27.19
CA VAL A 652 1.25 -3.57 -25.96
C VAL A 652 2.27 -4.70 -25.93
N ALA A 653 2.94 -4.89 -24.80
CA ALA A 653 3.81 -6.03 -24.55
C ALA A 653 3.00 -7.15 -23.88
N LEU A 654 3.00 -8.32 -24.47
CA LEU A 654 2.41 -9.54 -23.93
C LEU A 654 3.52 -10.46 -23.43
N VAL A 655 3.29 -11.03 -22.30
CA VAL A 655 4.27 -11.91 -21.60
C VAL A 655 3.72 -13.30 -21.37
N GLY A 656 2.42 -13.49 -21.59
CA GLY A 656 1.69 -14.76 -21.55
C GLY A 656 0.79 -14.90 -20.33
N GLY A 657 -0.44 -15.28 -20.60
CA GLY A 657 -1.49 -15.48 -19.61
C GLY A 657 -2.39 -14.27 -19.40
N GLU A 658 -2.16 -13.16 -20.10
CA GLU A 658 -3.05 -12.00 -20.08
C GLU A 658 -4.42 -12.41 -20.65
N PRO A 659 -5.52 -12.15 -19.92
CA PRO A 659 -6.85 -12.25 -20.48
C PRO A 659 -7.02 -11.25 -21.63
N VAL A 660 -7.61 -11.69 -22.71
CA VAL A 660 -7.87 -10.85 -23.88
C VAL A 660 -9.33 -10.95 -24.30
N VAL A 661 -9.83 -9.82 -24.83
CA VAL A 661 -11.08 -9.78 -25.59
C VAL A 661 -10.71 -9.33 -27.01
N PHE A 662 -11.15 -10.06 -28.02
CA PHE A 662 -10.74 -9.79 -29.39
C PHE A 662 -11.86 -10.06 -30.38
N HIS A 663 -11.77 -9.40 -31.53
CA HIS A 663 -12.59 -9.65 -32.72
C HIS A 663 -11.68 -10.15 -33.85
N VAL A 664 -12.22 -11.03 -34.68
CA VAL A 664 -11.54 -11.56 -35.88
C VAL A 664 -12.33 -11.14 -37.07
N SER A 665 -11.67 -10.43 -37.99
CA SER A 665 -12.26 -9.97 -39.24
C SER A 665 -12.61 -11.13 -40.17
N ALA A 666 -13.32 -10.83 -41.23
CA ALA A 666 -13.62 -11.80 -42.31
C ALA A 666 -12.35 -12.34 -43.01
N SER A 667 -11.22 -11.60 -42.99
CA SER A 667 -9.91 -12.06 -43.49
C SER A 667 -9.21 -13.06 -42.57
N GLY A 668 -9.72 -13.30 -41.33
CA GLY A 668 -9.13 -14.16 -40.31
C GLY A 668 -8.06 -13.47 -39.48
N GLU A 669 -7.89 -12.17 -39.59
CA GLU A 669 -6.96 -11.38 -38.78
C GLU A 669 -7.68 -10.76 -37.57
N VAL A 670 -6.95 -10.60 -36.46
CA VAL A 670 -7.45 -9.88 -35.29
C VAL A 670 -7.38 -8.38 -35.59
N ASP A 671 -8.52 -7.74 -35.69
CA ASP A 671 -8.68 -6.31 -35.97
C ASP A 671 -9.11 -5.47 -34.77
N TYR A 672 -9.43 -6.16 -33.66
CA TYR A 672 -9.69 -5.57 -32.34
C TYR A 672 -9.09 -6.43 -31.23
N LEU A 673 -8.38 -5.81 -30.29
CA LEU A 673 -7.75 -6.51 -29.18
C LEU A 673 -7.76 -5.66 -27.89
N GLU A 674 -8.43 -6.15 -26.84
CA GLU A 674 -8.29 -5.66 -25.47
C GLU A 674 -7.36 -6.60 -24.71
N VAL A 675 -6.35 -6.06 -24.07
CA VAL A 675 -5.45 -6.81 -23.18
C VAL A 675 -5.68 -6.39 -21.74
N ARG A 676 -5.94 -7.37 -20.88
CA ARG A 676 -6.25 -7.16 -19.47
C ARG A 676 -5.13 -7.67 -18.57
N PRO A 677 -4.96 -7.16 -17.34
CA PRO A 677 -4.03 -7.73 -16.38
C PRO A 677 -4.35 -9.21 -16.10
N ALA A 678 -3.32 -10.04 -15.94
CA ALA A 678 -3.55 -11.43 -15.59
C ALA A 678 -4.21 -11.55 -14.21
N PRO A 679 -5.25 -12.40 -14.05
CA PRO A 679 -6.04 -12.47 -12.82
C PRO A 679 -5.27 -13.01 -11.60
N ASN A 680 -4.12 -13.64 -11.80
CA ASN A 680 -3.32 -14.27 -10.76
C ASN A 680 -2.19 -13.37 -10.22
N GLY A 681 -2.29 -12.06 -10.40
CA GLY A 681 -1.31 -11.11 -9.95
C GLY A 681 -0.13 -10.93 -10.89
N ALA A 682 0.75 -10.01 -10.55
CA ALA A 682 1.89 -9.66 -11.37
C ALA A 682 2.85 -10.84 -11.53
N ALA A 683 3.12 -11.24 -12.75
CA ALA A 683 4.17 -12.21 -13.02
C ALA A 683 5.56 -11.67 -12.60
N ALA A 684 5.73 -10.33 -12.56
CA ALA A 684 6.91 -9.67 -11.99
C ALA A 684 7.20 -10.13 -10.56
N GLU A 685 6.16 -10.32 -9.75
CA GLU A 685 6.31 -10.79 -8.37
C GLU A 685 6.81 -12.22 -8.26
N ARG A 686 6.64 -13.05 -9.29
CA ARG A 686 7.14 -14.44 -9.29
C ARG A 686 8.66 -14.52 -9.26
N PHE A 687 9.33 -13.49 -9.70
CA PHE A 687 10.80 -13.41 -9.72
C PHE A 687 11.36 -12.60 -8.56
N SER A 688 10.50 -11.94 -7.78
CA SER A 688 10.92 -11.27 -6.57
C SER A 688 11.28 -12.32 -5.50
N PRO A 689 12.41 -12.17 -4.79
CA PRO A 689 12.75 -13.04 -3.66
C PRO A 689 11.76 -12.92 -2.51
N PHE A 690 10.86 -11.94 -2.57
CA PHE A 690 9.84 -11.68 -1.55
C PHE A 690 8.46 -12.24 -1.91
N THR A 691 8.33 -12.91 -3.07
CA THR A 691 7.03 -13.43 -3.52
C THR A 691 6.49 -14.51 -2.59
N ASN A 692 7.31 -15.48 -2.20
CA ASN A 692 6.92 -16.55 -1.31
C ASN A 692 7.89 -16.62 -0.13
N TRP A 693 7.35 -16.87 1.06
CA TRP A 693 8.16 -17.03 2.27
C TRP A 693 7.49 -18.01 3.23
N THR A 694 8.30 -18.62 4.08
CA THR A 694 7.88 -19.49 5.19
C THR A 694 8.46 -18.93 6.47
N ALA A 695 7.65 -18.94 7.54
CA ALA A 695 8.10 -18.61 8.89
C ALA A 695 7.54 -19.62 9.87
N GLU A 696 8.42 -20.22 10.67
CA GLU A 696 8.05 -21.19 11.72
C GLU A 696 8.20 -20.52 13.08
N LEU A 697 7.16 -20.58 13.89
CA LEU A 697 7.14 -20.02 15.22
C LEU A 697 6.65 -21.11 16.20
N SER A 698 7.40 -21.34 17.25
CA SER A 698 6.94 -22.20 18.34
C SER A 698 5.74 -21.57 19.06
N LEU A 699 4.93 -22.37 19.73
CA LEU A 699 3.79 -21.91 20.52
C LEU A 699 4.21 -20.85 21.54
N GLY A 700 5.34 -21.06 22.21
CA GLY A 700 5.89 -20.10 23.18
C GLY A 700 6.32 -18.77 22.56
N GLN A 701 6.93 -18.80 21.36
CA GLN A 701 7.27 -17.59 20.62
C GLN A 701 6.02 -16.79 20.21
N VAL A 702 4.99 -17.46 19.71
CA VAL A 702 3.71 -16.83 19.36
C VAL A 702 3.06 -16.23 20.59
N GLN A 703 2.99 -16.97 21.70
CA GLN A 703 2.43 -16.49 22.96
C GLN A 703 3.18 -15.25 23.46
N THR A 704 4.50 -15.25 23.39
CA THR A 704 5.33 -14.10 23.80
C THR A 704 5.06 -12.88 22.90
N ARG A 705 5.08 -13.06 21.59
CA ARG A 705 4.85 -11.96 20.62
C ARG A 705 3.44 -11.37 20.74
N LEU A 706 2.44 -12.20 21.00
CA LEU A 706 1.04 -11.80 21.08
C LEU A 706 0.58 -11.46 22.51
N ARG A 707 1.49 -11.49 23.53
CA ARG A 707 1.13 -11.32 24.96
C ARG A 707 0.27 -10.08 25.22
N ARG A 708 0.55 -8.95 24.56
CA ARG A 708 -0.24 -7.71 24.72
C ARG A 708 -1.67 -7.79 24.18
N TYR A 709 -1.97 -8.78 23.36
CA TYR A 709 -3.30 -9.01 22.78
C TYR A 709 -4.02 -10.22 23.42
N ALA A 710 -3.30 -11.00 24.21
CA ALA A 710 -3.76 -12.25 24.81
C ALA A 710 -4.28 -12.07 26.26
N GLY A 711 -4.79 -10.88 26.61
CA GLY A 711 -5.31 -10.61 27.95
C GLY A 711 -6.48 -11.54 28.30
N GLY A 712 -6.34 -12.31 29.40
CA GLY A 712 -7.42 -13.15 29.94
C GLY A 712 -7.66 -14.51 29.27
N ILE A 713 -6.97 -14.85 28.15
CA ILE A 713 -7.20 -16.11 27.44
C ILE A 713 -6.46 -17.32 28.05
N GLY A 714 -5.59 -17.10 29.04
CA GLY A 714 -4.74 -18.17 29.61
C GLY A 714 -3.60 -18.57 28.68
N SER A 715 -3.26 -19.86 28.65
CA SER A 715 -2.23 -20.38 27.76
C SER A 715 -2.76 -20.49 26.32
N LEU A 716 -2.01 -19.99 25.36
CA LEU A 716 -2.37 -20.07 23.94
C LEU A 716 -2.38 -21.53 23.48
N THR A 717 -3.43 -21.94 22.79
CA THR A 717 -3.61 -23.31 22.28
C THR A 717 -3.75 -23.35 20.76
N ASP A 718 -4.28 -22.30 20.12
CA ASP A 718 -4.50 -22.26 18.67
C ASP A 718 -4.52 -20.84 18.13
N LEU A 719 -4.32 -20.71 16.81
CA LEU A 719 -4.51 -19.48 16.00
C LEU A 719 -5.46 -19.75 14.84
N ARG A 720 -6.40 -18.84 14.61
CA ARG A 720 -7.36 -18.96 13.50
C ARG A 720 -7.50 -17.64 12.75
N VAL A 721 -7.42 -17.69 11.43
CA VAL A 721 -7.80 -16.55 10.58
C VAL A 721 -9.32 -16.54 10.46
N VAL A 722 -9.96 -15.59 11.13
CA VAL A 722 -11.44 -15.48 11.16
C VAL A 722 -11.96 -14.80 9.90
N SER A 723 -11.26 -13.77 9.44
CA SER A 723 -11.67 -13.06 8.21
C SER A 723 -10.48 -12.66 7.35
N ARG A 724 -10.75 -12.54 6.05
CA ARG A 724 -9.79 -12.14 5.03
C ARG A 724 -10.33 -11.01 4.18
N GLY A 725 -9.46 -10.09 3.80
CA GLY A 725 -9.79 -9.01 2.88
C GLY A 725 -9.91 -9.47 1.43
N ARG A 726 -10.14 -8.53 0.52
CA ARG A 726 -10.26 -8.80 -0.93
C ARG A 726 -9.02 -9.46 -1.51
N SER A 727 -7.84 -9.11 -1.03
CA SER A 727 -6.55 -9.70 -1.44
C SER A 727 -6.25 -11.04 -0.79
N LYS A 728 -7.15 -11.57 0.03
CA LYS A 728 -7.00 -12.78 0.87
C LYS A 728 -6.04 -12.59 2.06
N ARG A 729 -5.62 -11.37 2.37
CA ARG A 729 -4.88 -11.05 3.59
C ARG A 729 -5.71 -11.37 4.82
N ALA A 730 -5.07 -11.89 5.86
CA ALA A 730 -5.69 -12.05 7.18
C ALA A 730 -5.97 -10.66 7.75
N ILE A 731 -7.22 -10.31 8.01
CA ILE A 731 -7.64 -9.02 8.60
C ILE A 731 -8.17 -9.17 10.02
N ASP A 732 -8.52 -10.37 10.43
CA ASP A 732 -8.85 -10.73 11.82
C ASP A 732 -8.23 -12.09 12.15
N LEU A 733 -7.38 -12.10 13.16
CA LEU A 733 -6.71 -13.29 13.70
C LEU A 733 -7.21 -13.54 15.12
N GLU A 734 -7.88 -14.66 15.33
CA GLU A 734 -8.33 -15.13 16.65
C GLU A 734 -7.20 -15.89 17.35
N LEU A 735 -6.96 -15.53 18.59
CA LEU A 735 -6.09 -16.22 19.53
C LEU A 735 -6.96 -17.10 20.43
N VAL A 736 -6.78 -18.40 20.36
CA VAL A 736 -7.52 -19.36 21.19
C VAL A 736 -6.64 -19.77 22.35
N GLY A 737 -7.12 -19.59 23.55
CA GLY A 737 -6.41 -19.96 24.77
C GLY A 737 -7.23 -20.91 25.64
N SER A 738 -6.62 -21.36 26.76
CA SER A 738 -7.26 -22.28 27.72
C SER A 738 -8.51 -21.69 28.42
N ASN A 739 -8.62 -20.36 28.49
CA ASN A 739 -9.68 -19.67 29.24
C ASN A 739 -10.54 -18.75 28.34
N GLY A 740 -10.40 -18.82 27.03
CA GLY A 740 -11.19 -18.01 26.11
C GLY A 740 -10.43 -17.61 24.86
N THR A 741 -10.98 -16.64 24.12
CA THR A 741 -10.42 -16.14 22.87
C THR A 741 -10.19 -14.63 22.90
N SER A 742 -9.26 -14.15 22.07
CA SER A 742 -9.05 -12.73 21.80
C SER A 742 -8.66 -12.52 20.32
N HIS A 743 -8.61 -11.27 19.87
CA HIS A 743 -8.42 -10.95 18.46
C HIS A 743 -7.28 -9.95 18.24
N VAL A 744 -6.56 -10.16 17.13
CA VAL A 744 -5.63 -9.19 16.57
C VAL A 744 -6.12 -8.81 15.17
N ARG A 745 -6.26 -7.49 14.89
CA ARG A 745 -6.87 -7.01 13.65
C ARG A 745 -5.95 -6.08 12.86
N GLY A 746 -6.21 -6.05 11.54
CA GLY A 746 -5.53 -5.17 10.60
C GLY A 746 -4.03 -5.39 10.54
N GLY A 747 -3.27 -4.36 10.22
CA GLY A 747 -1.80 -4.39 10.10
C GLY A 747 -1.05 -4.84 11.35
N ARG A 748 -1.72 -4.85 12.52
CA ARG A 748 -1.16 -5.34 13.79
C ARG A 748 -0.84 -6.84 13.75
N ILE A 749 -1.56 -7.62 12.93
CA ILE A 749 -1.29 -9.06 12.75
C ILE A 749 0.15 -9.27 12.29
N ARG A 750 0.56 -8.58 11.23
CA ARG A 750 1.90 -8.66 10.68
C ARG A 750 2.98 -8.24 11.69
N SER A 751 2.81 -7.06 12.27
CA SER A 751 3.80 -6.49 13.21
C SER A 751 3.89 -7.27 14.52
N ALA A 752 2.77 -7.76 15.04
CA ALA A 752 2.75 -8.53 16.28
C ALA A 752 3.41 -9.91 16.13
N LEU A 753 3.23 -10.57 14.98
CA LEU A 753 3.86 -11.86 14.70
C LEU A 753 5.28 -11.71 14.11
N GLY A 754 5.73 -10.49 13.76
CA GLY A 754 7.02 -10.27 13.11
C GLY A 754 7.10 -10.93 11.72
N LEU A 755 5.99 -10.96 10.98
CA LEU A 755 5.92 -11.56 9.65
C LEU A 755 6.21 -10.53 8.55
N ARG A 756 6.61 -11.02 7.39
CA ARG A 756 6.91 -10.18 6.22
C ARG A 756 5.67 -9.52 5.65
N GLU A 757 4.54 -10.21 5.71
CA GLU A 757 3.25 -9.80 5.16
C GLU A 757 2.14 -10.55 5.92
N GLN A 758 0.87 -10.13 5.77
CA GLN A 758 -0.28 -10.84 6.34
C GLN A 758 -1.11 -11.62 5.32
N LEU A 759 -0.59 -11.79 4.10
CA LEU A 759 -1.09 -12.72 3.11
C LEU A 759 -0.44 -14.09 3.33
N PHE A 760 -1.02 -14.88 4.22
CA PHE A 760 -0.52 -16.20 4.61
C PHE A 760 -1.63 -17.20 4.91
N VAL A 761 -1.27 -18.48 4.94
CA VAL A 761 -2.00 -19.57 5.57
C VAL A 761 -1.22 -20.09 6.77
N ILE A 762 -1.91 -20.68 7.73
CA ILE A 762 -1.32 -21.21 8.97
C ILE A 762 -1.44 -22.74 8.92
N GLU A 763 -0.33 -23.41 9.06
CA GLU A 763 -0.25 -24.85 9.34
C GLU A 763 0.13 -25.04 10.81
N ARG A 764 -0.47 -26.04 11.46
CA ARG A 764 -0.21 -26.36 12.85
C ARG A 764 0.80 -27.47 12.96
N ASN A 765 1.80 -27.27 13.78
CA ASN A 765 2.78 -28.31 14.09
C ASN A 765 2.34 -29.02 15.36
N TYR A 766 2.32 -30.36 15.32
CA TYR A 766 1.85 -31.21 16.43
C TYR A 766 2.99 -32.06 16.98
N ASN A 767 2.93 -32.38 18.28
CA ASN A 767 3.74 -33.45 18.86
C ASN A 767 3.05 -34.84 18.69
N ASP A 768 3.70 -35.86 19.17
CA ASP A 768 3.19 -37.27 19.08
C ASP A 768 1.88 -37.43 19.86
N ASP A 769 1.56 -36.58 20.84
CA ASP A 769 0.30 -36.58 21.59
C ASP A 769 -0.83 -35.82 20.87
N GLY A 770 -0.59 -35.28 19.66
CA GLY A 770 -1.55 -34.46 18.92
C GLY A 770 -1.76 -33.04 19.45
N ARG A 771 -0.87 -32.53 20.32
CA ARG A 771 -0.95 -31.17 20.84
C ARG A 771 -0.19 -30.21 19.92
N VAL A 772 -0.72 -29.00 19.75
CA VAL A 772 -0.06 -27.95 18.99
C VAL A 772 1.22 -27.49 19.68
N THR A 773 2.35 -27.59 18.99
CA THR A 773 3.68 -27.14 19.46
C THR A 773 4.16 -25.87 18.80
N GLY A 774 3.55 -25.50 17.67
CA GLY A 774 3.91 -24.31 16.91
C GLY A 774 3.07 -24.13 15.66
N PHE A 775 3.44 -23.14 14.88
CA PHE A 775 2.75 -22.76 13.65
C PHE A 775 3.76 -22.47 12.55
N THR A 776 3.46 -23.00 11.37
CA THR A 776 4.17 -22.67 10.12
C THR A 776 3.30 -21.72 9.31
N PHE A 777 3.80 -20.52 9.04
CA PHE A 777 3.17 -19.51 8.21
C PHE A 777 3.72 -19.63 6.79
N LEU A 778 2.87 -19.96 5.83
CA LEU A 778 3.22 -19.99 4.42
C LEU A 778 2.62 -18.73 3.77
N GLY A 779 3.46 -17.77 3.40
CA GLY A 779 3.02 -16.45 3.00
C GLY A 779 3.54 -15.99 1.65
N ARG A 780 2.95 -14.90 1.15
CA ARG A 780 3.32 -14.23 -0.09
C ARG A 780 3.39 -12.72 0.12
N GLY A 781 4.30 -12.07 -0.63
CA GLY A 781 4.48 -10.64 -0.59
C GLY A 781 5.37 -10.15 0.54
N TRP A 782 5.66 -8.85 0.50
CA TRP A 782 6.45 -8.14 1.51
C TRP A 782 5.93 -6.71 1.68
N GLY A 783 5.58 -6.35 2.92
CA GLY A 783 5.08 -5.02 3.28
C GLY A 783 3.67 -5.06 3.82
N HIS A 784 2.91 -3.99 3.65
CA HIS A 784 1.53 -3.87 4.14
C HIS A 784 0.47 -4.16 3.07
N GLY A 785 0.86 -4.21 1.80
CA GLY A 785 -0.02 -4.56 0.69
C GLY A 785 -1.05 -3.52 0.28
N VAL A 786 -0.94 -2.26 0.67
CA VAL A 786 -1.87 -1.17 0.33
C VAL A 786 -1.18 -0.16 -0.59
N GLY A 787 -1.90 0.40 -1.56
CA GLY A 787 -1.41 1.40 -2.50
C GLY A 787 -0.49 0.83 -3.58
N LEU A 788 0.57 1.56 -3.97
CA LEU A 788 1.48 1.20 -5.06
C LEU A 788 2.30 -0.04 -4.70
N CYS A 789 2.19 -1.12 -5.50
CA CYS A 789 3.11 -2.25 -5.44
C CYS A 789 4.36 -1.93 -6.27
N GLN A 790 5.52 -1.85 -5.64
CA GLN A 790 6.78 -1.45 -6.29
C GLN A 790 7.20 -2.44 -7.39
N VAL A 791 7.15 -3.74 -7.11
CA VAL A 791 7.45 -4.79 -8.10
C VAL A 791 6.36 -4.82 -9.19
N GLY A 792 5.10 -4.58 -8.85
CA GLY A 792 4.01 -4.47 -9.82
C GLY A 792 4.15 -3.24 -10.72
N ALA A 793 4.59 -2.10 -10.19
CA ALA A 793 4.91 -0.90 -10.98
C ALA A 793 6.02 -1.18 -12.00
N TYR A 794 7.05 -1.91 -11.59
CA TYR A 794 8.09 -2.38 -12.50
C TYR A 794 7.53 -3.28 -13.62
N GLY A 795 6.61 -4.18 -13.28
CA GLY A 795 5.94 -5.05 -14.24
C GLY A 795 5.14 -4.26 -15.29
N LEU A 796 4.38 -3.24 -14.85
CA LEU A 796 3.65 -2.33 -15.73
C LEU A 796 4.61 -1.52 -16.63
N ALA A 797 5.68 -0.96 -16.07
CA ALA A 797 6.68 -0.21 -16.83
C ALA A 797 7.32 -1.06 -17.92
N ARG A 798 7.63 -2.34 -17.66
CA ARG A 798 8.12 -3.29 -18.68
C ARG A 798 7.12 -3.53 -19.81
N GLN A 799 5.85 -3.39 -19.54
CA GLN A 799 4.77 -3.50 -20.53
C GLN A 799 4.52 -2.18 -21.29
N GLY A 800 5.33 -1.15 -21.05
CA GLY A 800 5.25 0.13 -21.75
C GLY A 800 4.28 1.14 -21.12
N PHE A 801 3.80 0.88 -19.90
CA PHE A 801 2.94 1.83 -19.20
C PHE A 801 3.76 3.04 -18.71
N SER A 802 3.21 4.24 -18.86
CA SER A 802 3.78 5.46 -18.31
C SER A 802 3.62 5.52 -16.78
N HIS A 803 4.42 6.35 -16.13
CA HIS A 803 4.31 6.57 -14.68
C HIS A 803 2.92 7.06 -14.25
N GLU A 804 2.25 7.88 -15.06
CA GLU A 804 0.88 8.33 -14.81
C GLU A 804 -0.09 7.15 -14.81
N GLN A 805 -0.04 6.30 -15.84
CA GLN A 805 -0.85 5.11 -15.95
C GLN A 805 -0.58 4.13 -14.81
N ILE A 806 0.68 3.99 -14.39
CA ILE A 806 1.07 3.16 -13.26
C ILE A 806 0.43 3.68 -11.96
N LEU A 807 0.53 4.97 -11.68
CA LEU A 807 -0.04 5.57 -10.47
C LEU A 807 -1.56 5.44 -10.44
N LYS A 808 -2.25 5.71 -11.55
CA LYS A 808 -3.70 5.56 -11.68
C LYS A 808 -4.18 4.10 -11.56
N ALA A 809 -3.32 3.12 -11.89
CA ALA A 809 -3.63 1.71 -11.69
C ALA A 809 -3.73 1.33 -10.20
N TYR A 810 -2.96 1.98 -9.32
CA TYR A 810 -2.90 1.67 -7.89
C TYR A 810 -3.69 2.64 -7.00
N TYR A 811 -3.83 3.89 -7.41
CA TYR A 811 -4.57 4.90 -6.67
C TYR A 811 -5.79 5.32 -7.48
N SER A 812 -6.98 5.09 -6.93
CA SER A 812 -8.25 5.34 -7.64
C SER A 812 -8.56 6.83 -7.72
N GLY A 813 -8.96 7.32 -8.89
CA GLY A 813 -9.49 8.68 -9.06
C GLY A 813 -8.49 9.80 -8.73
N ILE A 814 -7.19 9.53 -8.82
CA ILE A 814 -6.16 10.54 -8.60
C ILE A 814 -5.90 11.38 -9.85
N GLU A 815 -5.41 12.57 -9.62
CA GLU A 815 -4.84 13.45 -10.62
C GLU A 815 -3.35 13.68 -10.36
N LEU A 816 -2.57 13.96 -11.40
CA LEU A 816 -1.19 14.41 -11.27
C LEU A 816 -1.14 15.92 -11.41
N THR A 817 -0.65 16.57 -10.38
CA THR A 817 -0.55 18.03 -10.32
C THR A 817 0.91 18.45 -10.18
N LYS A 818 1.32 19.50 -10.88
CA LYS A 818 2.63 20.09 -10.72
C LYS A 818 2.57 21.16 -9.64
N LEU A 819 3.37 21.02 -8.58
CA LEU A 819 3.35 21.91 -7.42
C LEU A 819 4.23 23.17 -7.64
N TYR A 820 5.39 23.02 -8.30
CA TYR A 820 6.36 24.09 -8.62
C TYR A 820 7.13 23.82 -9.91
#